data_290a26d26895df934fd34a95f1b564cd
#
_entry.id   290a26d26895df934fd34a95f1b564cd
#
_cell.length_a   1.000
_cell.length_b   1.000
_cell.length_c   1.000
_cell.angle_alpha   90.00
_cell.angle_beta   90.00
_cell.angle_gamma   90.00
#
_symmetry.space_group_name_H-M   'P 1'
#
loop_
_entity.id
_entity.type
_entity.pdbx_description
1 polymer ?
#
loop_
_entity_poly.entity_id
_entity_poly.type
_entity_poly.pdbx_seq_one_letter_code
_entity_poly.pdbx_strand_id
1 'polypeptide(L)'
;MGMVLTRADAGTGIGEPFADPLRTALPPAARLLPVTGEALLAAIVAAVTSLTVHRVVGALPIPVPSFVPLALSSLGAALVLGVVLAMSVRSLHARWPRWATPLTWVALSILSSLTLTLMLVGSEHYIFGVSGDQGFRVQYLSRFVASPRLADMAYADVPPYYPAGWFWVGGRIAALTGTTGWEAYQPYAIATMAVSGVLASVAWSLVVRRPSAALLALVTTVVGLRVAAYEPYSWLLGAVLPPLAVLAWRLMRAAAAGRSPRRCAGTAVLLGVVLGSAGMVYTLLFGFLGFVLVAMALAALRAEPTGGRPAAAGRLAGTLALLGGVALPLVLVVWTPFLLGVLEHGYRAGAAQRFLPEVGAAFPIPMTEFSVSGLLTLIGTVWIVLRWRHSTVAQALGALALAGYAWFALSTLALAVGTTLLAFRVEPAIVAALACAGVLGVRDGFRTAARRISGMHIRSLTMATALISFAAVLSLVRTVPEMYEWSREASYGDYYPDGTPPIGPVDEAEAGAWNDELLATVDDRTARPPQDLVVLSTHQQLLTYRPYFAFQAAIDQYANPLADFPARRAEIERWAASRTPADLLAAMDAGRFTPPSVFVLRREVDGLHLTVTYDRFPEEPNVGSYEVVFRPTLFDHPVFTRRDTGPFTVIVRGPLGSAR
;
A
#
# COMPACT_ATOMS: atom_id res chain seq x y z
N MET A 1 72.85 -16.67 4.06
CA MET A 1 72.88 -15.21 4.04
C MET A 1 71.91 -14.77 2.91
N GLY A 2 70.65 -14.67 3.27
CA GLY A 2 69.53 -14.44 2.35
C GLY A 2 69.07 -12.99 2.44
N MET A 3 69.11 -12.30 1.34
CA MET A 3 68.71 -10.89 1.21
C MET A 3 67.22 -10.81 0.87
N VAL A 4 66.40 -10.36 1.82
CA VAL A 4 64.97 -10.08 1.66
C VAL A 4 64.85 -8.76 0.92
N LEU A 5 64.37 -8.79 -0.31
CA LEU A 5 63.96 -7.60 -1.09
C LEU A 5 62.52 -7.23 -0.64
N THR A 6 62.42 -6.20 0.18
CA THR A 6 61.16 -5.47 0.41
C THR A 6 60.79 -4.67 -0.82
N ARG A 7 59.71 -5.10 -1.47
CA ARG A 7 59.07 -4.31 -2.53
C ARG A 7 58.28 -3.17 -1.87
N ALA A 8 58.75 -1.94 -2.04
CA ALA A 8 58.04 -0.75 -1.68
C ALA A 8 56.85 -0.59 -2.65
N ASP A 9 55.61 -0.76 -2.16
CA ASP A 9 54.42 -0.40 -2.86
C ASP A 9 54.34 1.13 -2.98
N ALA A 10 54.70 1.64 -4.15
CA ALA A 10 54.41 3.00 -4.53
C ALA A 10 52.88 3.17 -4.63
N GLY A 11 52.28 3.77 -3.62
CA GLY A 11 50.88 4.07 -3.54
C GLY A 11 50.47 5.04 -4.66
N THR A 12 49.97 4.51 -5.77
CA THR A 12 49.15 5.27 -6.70
C THR A 12 47.82 5.55 -6.05
N GLY A 13 47.56 6.80 -5.63
CA GLY A 13 46.38 7.29 -4.98
C GLY A 13 45.09 7.27 -5.83
N ILE A 14 44.86 6.20 -6.58
CA ILE A 14 43.58 5.87 -7.18
C ILE A 14 42.83 5.05 -6.12
N GLY A 15 42.02 5.73 -5.30
CA GLY A 15 41.12 5.07 -4.38
C GLY A 15 40.35 4.00 -5.16
N GLU A 16 40.37 2.73 -4.68
CA GLU A 16 39.79 1.57 -5.36
C GLU A 16 38.34 1.88 -5.82
N PRO A 17 38.09 2.25 -7.08
CA PRO A 17 36.75 2.58 -7.57
C PRO A 17 35.83 1.36 -7.57
N PHE A 18 36.39 0.15 -7.34
CA PHE A 18 35.72 -1.13 -7.42
C PHE A 18 35.65 -1.87 -6.07
N ALA A 19 35.87 -1.19 -4.94
CA ALA A 19 35.70 -1.79 -3.61
C ALA A 19 34.28 -2.33 -3.44
N ASP A 20 34.14 -3.50 -2.78
CA ASP A 20 32.82 -4.11 -2.56
C ASP A 20 31.91 -3.12 -1.81
N PRO A 21 30.75 -2.74 -2.38
CA PRO A 21 29.82 -1.79 -1.77
C PRO A 21 29.05 -2.41 -0.61
N LEU A 22 29.06 -3.74 -0.51
CA LEU A 22 28.24 -4.47 0.46
C LEU A 22 28.91 -4.39 1.82
N ARG A 23 28.18 -3.92 2.81
CA ARG A 23 28.56 -4.01 4.22
C ARG A 23 28.20 -5.41 4.69
N THR A 24 29.15 -6.15 5.21
CA THR A 24 28.93 -7.56 5.63
C THR A 24 28.41 -7.68 7.05
N ALA A 25 28.61 -6.67 7.89
CA ALA A 25 28.24 -6.68 9.31
C ALA A 25 26.89 -5.98 9.57
N LEU A 26 26.24 -6.37 10.68
CA LEU A 26 25.11 -5.62 11.23
C LEU A 26 25.52 -4.18 11.56
N PRO A 27 24.62 -3.20 11.40
CA PRO A 27 24.89 -1.82 11.78
C PRO A 27 25.14 -1.73 13.29
N PRO A 28 26.10 -0.92 13.77
CA PRO A 28 26.26 -0.67 15.19
C PRO A 28 25.00 0.01 15.75
N ALA A 29 24.59 -0.33 16.98
CA ALA A 29 23.40 0.23 17.62
C ALA A 29 23.39 1.77 17.63
N ALA A 30 24.54 2.39 17.87
CA ALA A 30 24.71 3.86 17.84
C ALA A 30 24.38 4.50 16.47
N ARG A 31 24.27 3.71 15.40
CA ARG A 31 23.90 4.21 14.06
C ARG A 31 22.38 4.17 13.80
N LEU A 32 21.64 3.38 14.57
CA LEU A 32 20.21 3.19 14.32
C LEU A 32 19.40 4.47 14.63
N LEU A 33 19.68 5.14 15.75
CA LEU A 33 19.01 6.38 16.13
C LEU A 33 19.24 7.53 15.12
N PRO A 34 20.47 7.83 14.66
CA PRO A 34 20.69 8.79 13.58
C PRO A 34 19.97 8.43 12.29
N VAL A 35 19.87 7.13 11.95
CA VAL A 35 19.15 6.68 10.75
C VAL A 35 17.65 6.88 10.89
N THR A 36 17.06 6.72 12.08
CA THR A 36 15.65 7.04 12.31
C THR A 36 15.39 8.54 12.10
N GLY A 37 16.25 9.40 12.64
CA GLY A 37 16.18 10.86 12.38
C GLY A 37 16.34 11.20 10.90
N GLU A 38 17.26 10.51 10.19
CA GLU A 38 17.43 10.64 8.75
C GLU A 38 16.16 10.20 7.98
N ALA A 39 15.53 9.10 8.39
CA ALA A 39 14.30 8.61 7.77
C ALA A 39 13.13 9.60 7.93
N LEU A 40 12.97 10.19 9.12
CA LEU A 40 11.96 11.22 9.37
C LEU A 40 12.21 12.46 8.51
N LEU A 41 13.43 12.98 8.49
CA LEU A 41 13.79 14.13 7.65
C LEU A 41 13.55 13.84 6.17
N ALA A 42 13.95 12.66 5.72
CA ALA A 42 13.77 12.21 4.35
C ALA A 42 12.29 12.10 3.97
N ALA A 43 11.45 11.58 4.87
CA ALA A 43 9.99 11.50 4.68
C ALA A 43 9.36 12.90 4.59
N ILE A 44 9.79 13.84 5.44
CA ILE A 44 9.32 15.24 5.38
C ILE A 44 9.72 15.88 4.05
N VAL A 45 10.98 15.75 3.63
CA VAL A 45 11.45 16.27 2.34
C VAL A 45 10.63 15.67 1.19
N ALA A 46 10.37 14.37 1.22
CA ALA A 46 9.58 13.70 0.20
C ALA A 46 8.13 14.21 0.16
N ALA A 47 7.48 14.32 1.31
CA ALA A 47 6.10 14.81 1.41
C ALA A 47 5.99 16.27 0.92
N VAL A 48 6.88 17.15 1.37
CA VAL A 48 6.90 18.56 0.93
C VAL A 48 7.14 18.66 -0.58
N THR A 49 8.13 17.91 -1.11
CA THR A 49 8.42 17.89 -2.56
C THR A 49 7.20 17.39 -3.34
N SER A 50 6.56 16.31 -2.87
CA SER A 50 5.38 15.73 -3.51
C SER A 50 4.21 16.71 -3.56
N LEU A 51 3.88 17.33 -2.44
CA LEU A 51 2.80 18.32 -2.37
C LEU A 51 3.10 19.56 -3.22
N THR A 52 4.37 19.99 -3.30
CA THR A 52 4.78 21.08 -4.17
C THR A 52 4.59 20.72 -5.64
N VAL A 53 5.04 19.51 -6.06
CA VAL A 53 4.84 19.02 -7.44
C VAL A 53 3.36 18.94 -7.77
N HIS A 54 2.56 18.36 -6.87
CA HIS A 54 1.11 18.23 -7.05
C HIS A 54 0.43 19.59 -7.24
N ARG A 55 0.73 20.58 -6.40
CA ARG A 55 0.18 21.94 -6.53
C ARG A 55 0.64 22.66 -7.80
N VAL A 56 1.93 22.53 -8.15
CA VAL A 56 2.47 23.16 -9.37
C VAL A 56 1.81 22.58 -10.60
N VAL A 57 1.69 21.25 -10.70
CA VAL A 57 1.03 20.60 -11.83
C VAL A 57 -0.45 20.96 -11.89
N GLY A 58 -1.16 20.97 -10.76
CA GLY A 58 -2.58 21.34 -10.69
C GLY A 58 -2.85 22.80 -11.07
N ALA A 59 -1.86 23.69 -10.93
CA ALA A 59 -1.96 25.10 -11.36
C ALA A 59 -1.68 25.31 -12.87
N LEU A 60 -1.18 24.28 -13.59
CA LEU A 60 -0.91 24.39 -15.02
C LEU A 60 -2.17 24.10 -15.84
N PRO A 61 -2.44 24.90 -16.90
CA PRO A 61 -3.58 24.67 -17.79
C PRO A 61 -3.30 23.50 -18.76
N ILE A 62 -3.19 22.29 -18.22
CA ILE A 62 -2.90 21.09 -19.01
C ILE A 62 -4.22 20.60 -19.65
N PRO A 63 -4.30 20.52 -20.98
CA PRO A 63 -5.52 20.05 -21.64
C PRO A 63 -5.72 18.54 -21.41
N VAL A 64 -6.97 18.16 -21.06
CA VAL A 64 -7.40 16.76 -20.89
C VAL A 64 -8.75 16.60 -21.62
N PRO A 65 -8.91 15.59 -22.48
CA PRO A 65 -7.93 14.55 -22.84
C PRO A 65 -6.85 15.03 -23.81
N SER A 66 -5.59 14.71 -23.55
CA SER A 66 -4.47 14.96 -24.47
C SER A 66 -3.24 14.10 -24.14
N PHE A 67 -2.23 14.14 -25.02
CA PHE A 67 -0.92 13.50 -24.75
C PHE A 67 0.08 14.42 -24.03
N VAL A 68 -0.30 15.65 -23.68
CA VAL A 68 0.56 16.61 -22.97
C VAL A 68 1.03 16.06 -21.61
N PRO A 69 0.16 15.45 -20.76
CA PRO A 69 0.60 14.84 -19.51
C PRO A 69 1.68 13.78 -19.70
N LEU A 70 1.54 12.92 -20.72
CA LEU A 70 2.52 11.87 -21.02
C LEU A 70 3.86 12.47 -21.46
N ALA A 71 3.84 13.51 -22.29
CA ALA A 71 5.05 14.20 -22.74
C ALA A 71 5.79 14.86 -21.56
N LEU A 72 5.08 15.57 -20.69
CA LEU A 72 5.65 16.22 -19.50
C LEU A 72 6.20 15.19 -18.51
N SER A 73 5.48 14.10 -18.27
CA SER A 73 5.93 12.99 -17.41
C SER A 73 7.22 12.37 -17.96
N SER A 74 7.28 12.10 -19.26
CA SER A 74 8.46 11.53 -19.92
C SER A 74 9.66 12.46 -19.85
N LEU A 75 9.47 13.76 -20.10
CA LEU A 75 10.54 14.76 -19.96
C LEU A 75 11.03 14.89 -18.51
N GLY A 76 10.12 15.01 -17.56
CA GLY A 76 10.46 15.10 -16.14
C GLY A 76 11.20 13.86 -15.66
N ALA A 77 10.74 12.67 -16.03
CA ALA A 77 11.42 11.42 -15.73
C ALA A 77 12.84 11.40 -16.35
N ALA A 78 12.99 11.81 -17.60
CA ALA A 78 14.30 11.85 -18.25
C ALA A 78 15.28 12.79 -17.52
N LEU A 79 14.82 13.98 -17.10
CA LEU A 79 15.65 14.92 -16.34
C LEU A 79 16.07 14.35 -14.98
N VAL A 80 15.12 13.78 -14.21
CA VAL A 80 15.41 13.17 -12.91
C VAL A 80 16.38 12.00 -13.05
N LEU A 81 16.14 11.11 -14.02
CA LEU A 81 17.01 9.97 -14.29
C LEU A 81 18.41 10.41 -14.71
N GLY A 82 18.50 11.44 -15.55
CA GLY A 82 19.76 12.05 -15.93
C GLY A 82 20.58 12.53 -14.73
N VAL A 83 19.94 13.22 -13.79
CA VAL A 83 20.57 13.69 -12.54
C VAL A 83 21.06 12.51 -11.68
N VAL A 84 20.21 11.51 -11.42
CA VAL A 84 20.55 10.36 -10.57
C VAL A 84 21.69 9.54 -11.20
N LEU A 85 21.65 9.31 -12.51
CA LEU A 85 22.70 8.58 -13.21
C LEU A 85 24.01 9.36 -13.27
N ALA A 86 23.96 10.67 -13.56
CA ALA A 86 25.16 11.53 -13.55
C ALA A 86 25.86 11.53 -12.18
N MET A 87 25.07 11.64 -11.09
CA MET A 87 25.61 11.52 -9.73
C MET A 87 26.22 10.14 -9.48
N SER A 88 25.58 9.08 -9.96
CA SER A 88 26.05 7.71 -9.79
C SER A 88 27.35 7.46 -10.55
N VAL A 89 27.45 7.91 -11.81
CA VAL A 89 28.70 7.84 -12.62
C VAL A 89 29.81 8.67 -11.98
N ARG A 90 29.51 9.91 -11.54
CA ARG A 90 30.50 10.73 -10.82
C ARG A 90 31.04 10.03 -9.58
N SER A 91 30.22 9.26 -8.87
CA SER A 91 30.63 8.53 -7.67
C SER A 91 31.62 7.39 -7.91
N LEU A 92 31.82 6.97 -9.18
CA LEU A 92 32.86 6.02 -9.55
C LEU A 92 34.27 6.63 -9.45
N HIS A 93 34.37 7.96 -9.60
CA HIS A 93 35.64 8.69 -9.66
C HIS A 93 35.84 9.68 -8.50
N ALA A 94 34.78 9.98 -7.73
CA ALA A 94 34.82 10.95 -6.65
C ALA A 94 34.02 10.44 -5.43
N ARG A 95 34.32 11.02 -4.25
CA ARG A 95 33.52 10.76 -3.04
C ARG A 95 32.10 11.26 -3.22
N TRP A 96 31.11 10.52 -2.70
CA TRP A 96 29.72 10.95 -2.64
C TRP A 96 29.59 12.21 -1.78
N PRO A 97 29.22 13.37 -2.35
CA PRO A 97 29.13 14.60 -1.60
C PRO A 97 27.91 14.59 -0.67
N ARG A 98 27.96 15.37 0.41
CA ARG A 98 26.88 15.40 1.41
C ARG A 98 25.54 15.85 0.82
N TRP A 99 25.55 16.79 -0.12
CA TRP A 99 24.36 17.32 -0.79
C TRP A 99 23.71 16.30 -1.75
N ALA A 100 24.42 15.29 -2.20
CA ALA A 100 23.88 14.30 -3.14
C ALA A 100 22.81 13.40 -2.50
N THR A 101 22.85 13.20 -1.19
CA THR A 101 21.82 12.43 -0.48
C THR A 101 20.46 13.14 -0.49
N PRO A 102 20.32 14.38 0.02
CA PRO A 102 19.05 15.10 -0.06
C PRO A 102 18.59 15.35 -1.50
N LEU A 103 19.51 15.60 -2.43
CA LEU A 103 19.15 15.72 -3.85
C LEU A 103 18.56 14.40 -4.40
N THR A 104 19.07 13.24 -3.98
CA THR A 104 18.49 11.94 -4.34
C THR A 104 17.06 11.83 -3.80
N TRP A 105 16.80 12.26 -2.56
CA TRP A 105 15.44 12.24 -2.00
C TRP A 105 14.48 13.12 -2.81
N VAL A 106 14.88 14.34 -3.11
CA VAL A 106 14.09 15.26 -3.96
C VAL A 106 13.85 14.64 -5.34
N ALA A 107 14.90 14.08 -5.98
CA ALA A 107 14.80 13.46 -7.30
C ALA A 107 13.82 12.27 -7.33
N LEU A 108 13.91 11.35 -6.36
CA LEU A 108 12.98 10.22 -6.26
C LEU A 108 11.55 10.68 -5.98
N SER A 109 11.39 11.72 -5.16
CA SER A 109 10.08 12.30 -4.85
C SER A 109 9.45 12.97 -6.08
N ILE A 110 10.23 13.74 -6.85
CA ILE A 110 9.75 14.34 -8.11
C ILE A 110 9.36 13.25 -9.09
N LEU A 111 10.20 12.21 -9.27
CA LEU A 111 9.90 11.10 -10.19
C LEU A 111 8.55 10.46 -9.84
N SER A 112 8.35 10.12 -8.58
CA SER A 112 7.12 9.47 -8.12
C SER A 112 5.91 10.38 -8.27
N SER A 113 6.01 11.61 -7.74
CA SER A 113 4.88 12.53 -7.68
C SER A 113 4.50 13.07 -9.04
N LEU A 114 5.48 13.44 -9.89
CA LEU A 114 5.22 13.96 -11.22
C LEU A 114 4.55 12.92 -12.10
N THR A 115 5.03 11.66 -12.06
CA THR A 115 4.45 10.57 -12.84
C THR A 115 2.99 10.32 -12.46
N LEU A 116 2.67 10.23 -11.16
CA LEU A 116 1.31 9.97 -10.71
C LEU A 116 0.39 11.18 -10.87
N THR A 117 0.86 12.39 -10.54
CA THR A 117 0.04 13.59 -10.69
C THR A 117 -0.31 13.86 -12.17
N LEU A 118 0.64 13.69 -13.09
CA LEU A 118 0.37 13.87 -14.52
C LEU A 118 -0.49 12.73 -15.09
N MET A 119 -0.38 11.51 -14.56
CA MET A 119 -1.27 10.41 -14.93
C MET A 119 -2.73 10.69 -14.55
N LEU A 120 -2.96 11.38 -13.43
CA LEU A 120 -4.27 11.69 -12.87
C LEU A 120 -4.72 13.14 -13.10
N VAL A 121 -3.96 13.92 -13.89
CA VAL A 121 -4.31 15.33 -14.17
C VAL A 121 -5.70 15.44 -14.80
N GLY A 122 -6.52 16.35 -14.31
CA GLY A 122 -7.93 16.49 -14.71
C GLY A 122 -8.89 15.70 -13.83
N SER A 123 -8.40 14.94 -12.84
CA SER A 123 -9.23 14.31 -11.83
C SER A 123 -8.66 14.58 -10.44
N GLU A 124 -9.54 14.86 -9.47
CA GLU A 124 -9.20 14.96 -8.05
C GLU A 124 -9.24 13.57 -7.37
N HIS A 125 -9.80 12.57 -8.06
CA HIS A 125 -9.80 11.20 -7.59
C HIS A 125 -8.43 10.53 -7.80
N TYR A 126 -8.10 9.61 -6.91
CA TYR A 126 -6.94 8.74 -7.08
C TYR A 126 -7.23 7.60 -8.05
N ILE A 127 -6.25 6.73 -8.32
CA ILE A 127 -6.41 5.54 -9.17
C ILE A 127 -7.66 4.77 -8.78
N PHE A 128 -8.56 4.51 -9.71
CA PHE A 128 -9.86 3.84 -9.55
C PHE A 128 -10.95 4.69 -8.84
N GLY A 129 -10.80 6.01 -8.80
CA GLY A 129 -11.87 6.91 -8.33
C GLY A 129 -12.25 6.70 -6.87
N VAL A 130 -13.55 6.58 -6.62
CA VAL A 130 -14.16 6.18 -5.33
C VAL A 130 -14.91 4.86 -5.46
N SER A 131 -14.60 4.09 -6.48
CA SER A 131 -15.16 2.76 -6.75
C SER A 131 -14.27 1.63 -6.18
N GLY A 132 -14.82 0.43 -6.10
CA GLY A 132 -14.11 -0.76 -5.60
C GLY A 132 -13.43 -0.53 -4.24
N ASP A 133 -12.19 -1.00 -4.12
CA ASP A 133 -11.39 -0.83 -2.90
C ASP A 133 -11.18 0.64 -2.51
N GLN A 134 -11.16 1.57 -3.47
CA GLN A 134 -10.94 2.99 -3.16
C GLN A 134 -12.13 3.60 -2.42
N GLY A 135 -13.34 3.11 -2.68
CA GLY A 135 -14.54 3.54 -1.94
C GLY A 135 -14.35 3.39 -0.44
N PHE A 136 -14.05 2.18 0.06
CA PHE A 136 -13.85 1.97 1.49
C PHE A 136 -12.61 2.70 2.03
N ARG A 137 -11.55 2.86 1.23
CA ARG A 137 -10.32 3.56 1.64
C ARG A 137 -10.58 5.04 1.88
N VAL A 138 -11.30 5.70 0.95
CA VAL A 138 -11.68 7.11 1.10
C VAL A 138 -12.67 7.28 2.25
N GLN A 139 -13.67 6.39 2.37
CA GLN A 139 -14.61 6.35 3.49
C GLN A 139 -13.86 6.26 4.83
N TYR A 140 -12.86 5.38 4.95
CA TYR A 140 -12.11 5.19 6.18
C TYR A 140 -11.27 6.41 6.53
N LEU A 141 -10.63 7.04 5.54
CA LEU A 141 -9.90 8.29 5.75
C LEU A 141 -10.85 9.41 6.20
N SER A 142 -12.02 9.55 5.56
CA SER A 142 -13.07 10.53 5.92
C SER A 142 -13.55 10.34 7.37
N ARG A 143 -13.64 9.10 7.84
CA ARG A 143 -13.94 8.78 9.24
C ARG A 143 -12.94 9.44 10.19
N PHE A 144 -11.64 9.39 9.85
CA PHE A 144 -10.58 9.99 10.67
C PHE A 144 -10.40 11.50 10.45
N VAL A 145 -11.01 12.09 9.44
CA VAL A 145 -11.16 13.56 9.39
C VAL A 145 -12.15 14.02 10.45
N ALA A 146 -13.30 13.36 10.55
CA ALA A 146 -14.36 13.73 11.48
C ALA A 146 -13.98 13.48 12.95
N SER A 147 -13.24 12.42 13.26
CA SER A 147 -12.90 12.06 14.64
C SER A 147 -11.55 11.35 14.75
N PRO A 148 -10.71 11.67 15.77
CA PRO A 148 -9.48 10.92 16.06
C PRO A 148 -9.72 9.56 16.69
N ARG A 149 -10.96 9.22 17.11
CA ARG A 149 -11.29 7.95 17.77
C ARG A 149 -11.20 6.81 16.78
N LEU A 150 -10.65 5.68 17.21
CA LEU A 150 -10.69 4.47 16.42
C LEU A 150 -12.13 4.01 16.28
N ALA A 151 -12.61 3.86 15.07
CA ALA A 151 -13.94 3.41 14.71
C ALA A 151 -13.85 2.50 13.49
N ASP A 152 -14.88 1.68 13.28
CA ASP A 152 -14.98 0.90 12.06
C ASP A 152 -15.21 1.80 10.85
N MET A 153 -14.75 1.39 9.68
CA MET A 153 -14.90 2.19 8.45
C MET A 153 -16.36 2.30 8.01
N ALA A 154 -17.14 1.22 8.18
CA ALA A 154 -18.52 1.15 7.72
C ALA A 154 -19.53 1.17 8.86
N TYR A 155 -19.31 0.50 9.97
CA TYR A 155 -20.34 0.20 10.96
C TYR A 155 -20.23 1.02 12.23
N ALA A 156 -21.39 1.46 12.77
CA ALA A 156 -21.45 2.25 13.99
C ALA A 156 -21.40 1.39 15.27
N ASP A 157 -21.82 0.13 15.18
CA ASP A 157 -22.16 -0.76 16.28
C ASP A 157 -21.15 -1.91 16.49
N VAL A 158 -19.99 -1.85 15.86
CA VAL A 158 -18.89 -2.81 16.06
C VAL A 158 -17.56 -2.11 16.27
N PRO A 159 -16.60 -2.73 16.98
CA PRO A 159 -15.25 -2.17 17.13
C PRO A 159 -14.50 -2.16 15.79
N PRO A 160 -13.50 -1.27 15.62
CA PRO A 160 -12.72 -1.19 14.40
C PRO A 160 -11.97 -2.50 14.11
N TYR A 161 -11.97 -2.93 12.85
CA TYR A 161 -11.30 -4.15 12.38
C TYR A 161 -10.12 -3.88 11.46
N TYR A 162 -10.29 -2.97 10.50
CA TYR A 162 -9.23 -2.70 9.52
C TYR A 162 -8.10 -1.88 10.15
N PRO A 163 -6.79 -2.15 9.83
CA PRO A 163 -5.67 -1.41 10.40
C PRO A 163 -5.75 0.09 10.09
N ALA A 164 -5.88 0.90 11.14
CA ALA A 164 -6.18 2.32 11.02
C ALA A 164 -4.97 3.21 10.72
N GLY A 165 -3.74 2.74 10.94
CA GLY A 165 -2.55 3.59 11.06
C GLY A 165 -2.34 4.59 9.93
N TRP A 166 -2.35 4.14 8.67
CA TRP A 166 -2.17 5.02 7.52
C TRP A 166 -3.37 5.96 7.33
N PHE A 167 -4.58 5.46 7.44
CA PHE A 167 -5.82 6.23 7.28
C PHE A 167 -5.98 7.26 8.40
N TRP A 168 -5.60 6.90 9.63
CA TRP A 168 -5.61 7.82 10.77
C TRP A 168 -4.67 9.00 10.54
N VAL A 169 -3.42 8.76 10.11
CA VAL A 169 -2.46 9.82 9.82
C VAL A 169 -2.99 10.73 8.71
N GLY A 170 -3.48 10.18 7.60
CA GLY A 170 -4.07 10.94 6.49
C GLY A 170 -5.27 11.77 6.92
N GLY A 171 -6.21 11.15 7.65
CA GLY A 171 -7.39 11.84 8.17
C GLY A 171 -7.06 12.95 9.16
N ARG A 172 -6.05 12.76 10.03
CA ARG A 172 -5.62 13.84 10.95
C ARG A 172 -4.92 14.97 10.21
N ILE A 173 -4.12 14.69 9.17
CA ILE A 173 -3.54 15.72 8.31
C ILE A 173 -4.65 16.50 7.61
N ALA A 174 -5.63 15.84 7.03
CA ALA A 174 -6.78 16.46 6.38
C ALA A 174 -7.56 17.37 7.36
N ALA A 175 -7.86 16.90 8.57
CA ALA A 175 -8.52 17.68 9.60
C ALA A 175 -7.71 18.92 10.02
N LEU A 176 -6.37 18.83 10.10
CA LEU A 176 -5.49 19.94 10.44
C LEU A 176 -5.39 20.98 9.31
N THR A 177 -5.55 20.56 8.06
CA THR A 177 -5.50 21.44 6.88
C THR A 177 -6.88 21.95 6.47
N GLY A 178 -7.96 21.50 7.12
CA GLY A 178 -9.33 21.90 6.81
C GLY A 178 -9.86 21.32 5.50
N THR A 179 -9.27 20.22 5.00
CA THR A 179 -9.71 19.53 3.79
C THR A 179 -10.62 18.35 4.13
N THR A 180 -11.49 17.97 3.21
CA THR A 180 -12.30 16.75 3.36
C THR A 180 -11.47 15.49 3.12
N GLY A 181 -12.01 14.32 3.47
CA GLY A 181 -11.30 13.05 3.30
C GLY A 181 -11.03 12.69 1.84
N TRP A 182 -12.00 12.92 0.97
CA TRP A 182 -11.88 12.60 -0.44
C TRP A 182 -10.89 13.54 -1.17
N GLU A 183 -10.89 14.85 -0.87
CA GLU A 183 -9.93 15.83 -1.42
C GLU A 183 -8.49 15.54 -0.97
N ALA A 184 -8.31 15.14 0.30
CA ALA A 184 -7.01 14.84 0.86
C ALA A 184 -6.42 13.52 0.35
N TYR A 185 -7.25 12.59 -0.12
CA TYR A 185 -6.83 11.21 -0.43
C TYR A 185 -5.79 11.15 -1.54
N GLN A 186 -6.02 11.80 -2.70
CA GLN A 186 -5.11 11.79 -3.84
C GLN A 186 -3.73 12.37 -3.49
N PRO A 187 -3.59 13.60 -2.98
CA PRO A 187 -2.27 14.17 -2.65
C PRO A 187 -1.56 13.40 -1.53
N TYR A 188 -2.29 12.83 -0.57
CA TYR A 188 -1.73 12.00 0.49
C TYR A 188 -1.22 10.65 -0.03
N ALA A 189 -1.96 10.00 -0.93
CA ALA A 189 -1.56 8.76 -1.58
C ALA A 189 -0.29 8.95 -2.43
N ILE A 190 -0.25 10.01 -3.26
CA ILE A 190 0.93 10.37 -4.08
C ILE A 190 2.15 10.67 -3.18
N ALA A 191 1.95 11.44 -2.10
CA ALA A 191 3.02 11.72 -1.14
C ALA A 191 3.53 10.44 -0.46
N THR A 192 2.65 9.49 -0.15
CA THR A 192 3.03 8.19 0.42
C THR A 192 3.92 7.40 -0.54
N MET A 193 3.62 7.40 -1.85
CA MET A 193 4.47 6.75 -2.85
C MET A 193 5.86 7.39 -2.94
N ALA A 194 5.95 8.72 -2.87
CA ALA A 194 7.22 9.44 -2.83
C ALA A 194 8.02 9.11 -1.56
N VAL A 195 7.38 9.12 -0.40
CA VAL A 195 7.98 8.75 0.90
C VAL A 195 8.52 7.32 0.86
N SER A 196 7.78 6.39 0.26
CA SER A 196 8.18 4.97 0.16
C SER A 196 9.52 4.79 -0.54
N GLY A 197 9.71 5.45 -1.70
CA GLY A 197 10.97 5.41 -2.45
C GLY A 197 12.15 6.00 -1.67
N VAL A 198 11.91 7.09 -0.94
CA VAL A 198 12.94 7.77 -0.15
C VAL A 198 13.30 6.95 1.09
N LEU A 199 12.34 6.35 1.78
CA LEU A 199 12.59 5.42 2.89
C LEU A 199 13.39 4.19 2.44
N ALA A 200 13.11 3.66 1.23
CA ALA A 200 13.92 2.61 0.64
C ALA A 200 15.40 3.04 0.47
N SER A 201 15.65 4.30 0.05
CA SER A 201 17.02 4.86 -0.05
C SER A 201 17.74 4.87 1.31
N VAL A 202 17.05 5.29 2.35
CA VAL A 202 17.60 5.31 3.73
C VAL A 202 17.86 3.88 4.21
N ALA A 203 16.91 2.97 4.05
CA ALA A 203 17.04 1.57 4.46
C ALA A 203 18.18 0.85 3.71
N TRP A 204 18.30 1.04 2.39
CA TRP A 204 19.41 0.50 1.61
C TRP A 204 20.77 1.05 2.06
N SER A 205 20.84 2.29 2.55
CA SER A 205 22.08 2.86 3.06
C SER A 205 22.66 2.14 4.30
N LEU A 206 21.84 1.36 4.99
CA LEU A 206 22.30 0.45 6.08
C LEU A 206 23.06 -0.77 5.52
N VAL A 207 22.76 -1.17 4.30
CA VAL A 207 23.24 -2.40 3.66
C VAL A 207 24.39 -2.14 2.69
N VAL A 208 24.27 -1.05 1.90
CA VAL A 208 25.21 -0.69 0.84
C VAL A 208 25.73 0.74 0.99
N ARG A 209 26.66 1.16 0.13
CA ARG A 209 27.12 2.56 0.06
C ARG A 209 26.04 3.45 -0.56
N ARG A 210 26.02 4.74 -0.22
CA ARG A 210 25.02 5.73 -0.68
C ARG A 210 24.74 5.73 -2.18
N PRO A 211 25.76 5.70 -3.10
CA PRO A 211 25.49 5.68 -4.54
C PRO A 211 24.68 4.45 -4.97
N SER A 212 24.97 3.30 -4.37
CA SER A 212 24.23 2.06 -4.66
C SER A 212 22.85 2.06 -4.02
N ALA A 213 22.71 2.67 -2.83
CA ALA A 213 21.42 2.86 -2.19
C ALA A 213 20.49 3.73 -3.06
N ALA A 214 21.02 4.78 -3.70
CA ALA A 214 20.29 5.63 -4.62
C ALA A 214 19.75 4.85 -5.83
N LEU A 215 20.60 4.00 -6.47
CA LEU A 215 20.17 3.18 -7.61
C LEU A 215 19.14 2.10 -7.22
N LEU A 216 19.33 1.45 -6.08
CA LEU A 216 18.38 0.46 -5.57
C LEU A 216 17.05 1.10 -5.19
N ALA A 217 17.07 2.30 -4.59
CA ALA A 217 15.88 3.06 -4.30
C ALA A 217 15.17 3.55 -5.57
N LEU A 218 15.92 3.97 -6.61
CA LEU A 218 15.35 4.33 -7.90
C LEU A 218 14.55 3.16 -8.51
N VAL A 219 15.14 1.97 -8.55
CA VAL A 219 14.44 0.78 -9.06
C VAL A 219 13.25 0.42 -8.17
N THR A 220 13.38 0.50 -6.84
CA THR A 220 12.26 0.29 -5.92
C THR A 220 11.12 1.28 -6.19
N THR A 221 11.44 2.57 -6.40
CA THR A 221 10.45 3.59 -6.76
C THR A 221 9.72 3.24 -8.06
N VAL A 222 10.46 2.86 -9.10
CA VAL A 222 9.88 2.48 -10.40
C VAL A 222 9.00 1.22 -10.29
N VAL A 223 9.44 0.22 -9.53
CA VAL A 223 8.61 -0.97 -9.25
C VAL A 223 7.32 -0.57 -8.56
N GLY A 224 7.39 0.27 -7.52
CA GLY A 224 6.20 0.76 -6.82
C GLY A 224 5.22 1.49 -7.73
N LEU A 225 5.73 2.37 -8.59
CA LEU A 225 4.91 3.08 -9.57
C LEU A 225 4.18 2.12 -10.54
N ARG A 226 4.80 1.00 -10.91
CA ARG A 226 4.24 0.06 -11.89
C ARG A 226 3.26 -0.94 -11.31
N VAL A 227 3.52 -1.45 -10.10
CA VAL A 227 2.77 -2.61 -9.58
C VAL A 227 2.17 -2.40 -8.19
N ALA A 228 2.35 -1.22 -7.57
CA ALA A 228 1.90 -1.00 -6.20
C ALA A 228 1.22 0.35 -5.95
N ALA A 229 1.12 1.25 -6.96
CA ALA A 229 0.54 2.56 -6.75
C ALA A 229 -0.96 2.52 -6.40
N TYR A 230 -1.67 1.46 -6.77
CA TYR A 230 -3.06 1.25 -6.36
C TYR A 230 -3.24 1.15 -4.83
N GLU A 231 -2.21 0.68 -4.09
CA GLU A 231 -2.23 0.52 -2.63
C GLU A 231 -1.04 1.24 -1.96
N PRO A 232 -1.04 2.57 -1.90
CA PRO A 232 0.11 3.33 -1.40
C PRO A 232 0.50 2.97 0.04
N TYR A 233 -0.45 2.66 0.92
CA TYR A 233 -0.18 2.24 2.29
C TYR A 233 0.53 0.87 2.38
N SER A 234 0.22 -0.04 1.49
CA SER A 234 0.92 -1.33 1.34
C SER A 234 2.36 -1.11 0.88
N TRP A 235 2.54 -0.22 -0.12
CA TRP A 235 3.86 0.06 -0.67
C TRP A 235 4.78 0.80 0.29
N LEU A 236 4.25 1.58 1.23
CA LEU A 236 5.05 2.18 2.30
C LEU A 236 5.90 1.14 3.05
N LEU A 237 5.36 -0.06 3.22
CA LEU A 237 6.04 -1.21 3.82
C LEU A 237 6.80 -2.02 2.76
N GLY A 238 6.17 -2.27 1.60
CA GLY A 238 6.73 -3.07 0.51
C GLY A 238 8.08 -2.55 0.00
N ALA A 239 8.22 -1.24 -0.14
CA ALA A 239 9.44 -0.59 -0.63
C ALA A 239 10.67 -0.85 0.25
N VAL A 240 10.49 -1.03 1.55
CA VAL A 240 11.58 -1.27 2.50
C VAL A 240 11.85 -2.75 2.74
N LEU A 241 11.01 -3.67 2.27
CA LEU A 241 11.17 -5.11 2.47
C LEU A 241 12.52 -5.65 1.96
N PRO A 242 13.01 -5.34 0.74
CA PRO A 242 14.26 -5.89 0.24
C PRO A 242 15.48 -5.54 1.14
N PRO A 243 15.74 -4.27 1.54
CA PRO A 243 16.84 -3.96 2.44
C PRO A 243 16.63 -4.53 3.85
N LEU A 244 15.39 -4.57 4.36
CA LEU A 244 15.09 -5.15 5.67
C LEU A 244 15.27 -6.67 5.69
N ALA A 245 14.95 -7.36 4.59
CA ALA A 245 15.23 -8.79 4.44
C ALA A 245 16.74 -9.08 4.57
N VAL A 246 17.60 -8.20 4.02
CA VAL A 246 19.04 -8.33 4.20
C VAL A 246 19.46 -8.15 5.66
N LEU A 247 18.89 -7.19 6.36
CA LEU A 247 19.15 -6.97 7.78
C LEU A 247 18.63 -8.15 8.62
N ALA A 248 17.43 -8.64 8.33
CA ALA A 248 16.82 -9.79 8.99
C ALA A 248 17.67 -11.06 8.81
N TRP A 249 18.09 -11.36 7.57
CA TRP A 249 18.93 -12.51 7.30
C TRP A 249 20.26 -12.45 8.06
N ARG A 250 20.92 -11.28 8.05
CA ARG A 250 22.16 -11.06 8.83
C ARG A 250 21.94 -11.18 10.32
N LEU A 251 20.81 -10.69 10.84
CA LEU A 251 20.43 -10.82 12.23
C LEU A 251 20.27 -12.28 12.62
N MET A 252 19.50 -13.06 11.86
CA MET A 252 19.28 -14.48 12.17
C MET A 252 20.59 -15.28 12.12
N ARG A 253 21.45 -15.02 11.12
CA ARG A 253 22.76 -15.67 11.01
C ARG A 253 23.69 -15.29 12.16
N ALA A 254 23.71 -14.01 12.56
CA ALA A 254 24.54 -13.54 13.67
C ALA A 254 24.05 -14.08 15.02
N ALA A 255 22.74 -14.12 15.23
CA ALA A 255 22.11 -14.66 16.42
C ALA A 255 22.38 -16.18 16.55
N ALA A 256 22.15 -16.94 15.48
CA ALA A 256 22.42 -18.38 15.44
C ALA A 256 23.88 -18.67 15.81
N ALA A 257 24.83 -17.92 15.26
CA ALA A 257 26.26 -18.06 15.54
C ALA A 257 26.70 -17.45 16.90
N GLY A 258 25.83 -16.85 17.69
CA GLY A 258 26.14 -16.20 18.98
C GLY A 258 27.02 -14.96 18.87
N ARG A 259 26.97 -14.24 17.72
CA ARG A 259 27.83 -13.09 17.41
C ARG A 259 27.19 -11.77 17.80
N SER A 260 27.97 -10.84 18.34
CA SER A 260 27.60 -9.43 18.55
C SER A 260 26.22 -9.21 19.21
N PRO A 261 25.98 -9.66 20.47
CA PRO A 261 24.66 -9.59 21.11
C PRO A 261 24.01 -8.19 21.08
N ARG A 262 24.81 -7.13 21.36
CA ARG A 262 24.30 -5.73 21.34
C ARG A 262 23.85 -5.27 19.94
N ARG A 263 24.55 -5.70 18.87
CA ARG A 263 24.16 -5.38 17.49
C ARG A 263 22.92 -6.18 17.07
N CYS A 264 22.81 -7.43 17.50
CA CYS A 264 21.62 -8.24 17.31
C CYS A 264 20.42 -7.60 17.99
N ALA A 265 20.52 -7.19 19.25
CA ALA A 265 19.44 -6.53 19.97
C ALA A 265 18.97 -5.23 19.27
N GLY A 266 19.89 -4.34 18.89
CA GLY A 266 19.53 -3.11 18.19
C GLY A 266 18.82 -3.36 16.85
N THR A 267 19.30 -4.33 16.06
CA THR A 267 18.66 -4.69 14.79
C THR A 267 17.32 -5.38 15.01
N ALA A 268 17.16 -6.20 16.05
CA ALA A 268 15.89 -6.82 16.43
C ALA A 268 14.86 -5.77 16.83
N VAL A 269 15.25 -4.75 17.60
CA VAL A 269 14.37 -3.61 17.96
C VAL A 269 13.92 -2.87 16.70
N LEU A 270 14.83 -2.53 15.78
CA LEU A 270 14.46 -1.88 14.52
C LEU A 270 13.44 -2.72 13.73
N LEU A 271 13.70 -3.99 13.53
CA LEU A 271 12.79 -4.89 12.80
C LEU A 271 11.48 -5.11 13.56
N GLY A 272 11.52 -5.11 14.91
CA GLY A 272 10.32 -5.15 15.75
C GLY A 272 9.43 -3.92 15.58
N VAL A 273 10.04 -2.73 15.53
CA VAL A 273 9.30 -1.48 15.23
C VAL A 273 8.66 -1.55 13.84
N VAL A 274 9.39 -2.00 12.82
CA VAL A 274 8.85 -2.13 11.47
C VAL A 274 7.73 -3.17 11.42
N LEU A 275 7.89 -4.32 12.07
CA LEU A 275 6.85 -5.35 12.15
C LEU A 275 5.60 -4.81 12.86
N GLY A 276 5.76 -4.13 13.99
CA GLY A 276 4.64 -3.50 14.71
C GLY A 276 3.93 -2.44 13.87
N SER A 277 4.69 -1.59 13.16
CA SER A 277 4.13 -0.61 12.22
C SER A 277 3.37 -1.30 11.07
N ALA A 278 3.86 -2.44 10.58
CA ALA A 278 3.14 -3.23 9.58
C ALA A 278 1.77 -3.70 10.13
N GLY A 279 1.71 -4.16 11.39
CA GLY A 279 0.45 -4.54 12.03
C GLY A 279 -0.53 -3.38 12.24
N MET A 280 -0.03 -2.14 12.34
CA MET A 280 -0.86 -0.94 12.41
C MET A 280 -1.37 -0.48 11.04
N VAL A 281 -0.66 -0.80 9.94
CA VAL A 281 -0.92 -0.26 8.59
C VAL A 281 -1.56 -1.29 7.67
N TYR A 282 -1.06 -2.53 7.67
CA TYR A 282 -1.55 -3.57 6.77
C TYR A 282 -1.27 -4.98 7.30
N THR A 283 -2.29 -5.64 7.78
CA THR A 283 -2.22 -6.96 8.44
C THR A 283 -1.58 -8.04 7.57
N LEU A 284 -1.86 -8.03 6.25
CA LEU A 284 -1.31 -9.03 5.34
C LEU A 284 0.22 -8.95 5.32
N LEU A 285 0.79 -7.76 5.15
CA LEU A 285 2.24 -7.58 5.16
C LEU A 285 2.84 -7.80 6.55
N PHE A 286 2.11 -7.54 7.64
CA PHE A 286 2.50 -7.96 8.99
C PHE A 286 2.66 -9.47 9.07
N GLY A 287 1.66 -10.24 8.61
CA GLY A 287 1.72 -11.70 8.56
C GLY A 287 2.83 -12.22 7.65
N PHE A 288 2.96 -11.65 6.45
CA PHE A 288 4.01 -12.02 5.51
C PHE A 288 5.42 -11.73 6.06
N LEU A 289 5.65 -10.56 6.65
CA LEU A 289 6.95 -10.22 7.27
C LEU A 289 7.27 -11.16 8.45
N GLY A 290 6.27 -11.47 9.29
CA GLY A 290 6.41 -12.48 10.34
C GLY A 290 6.82 -13.85 9.79
N PHE A 291 6.16 -14.29 8.71
CA PHE A 291 6.50 -15.53 8.00
C PHE A 291 7.93 -15.52 7.46
N VAL A 292 8.37 -14.43 6.80
CA VAL A 292 9.75 -14.26 6.31
C VAL A 292 10.76 -14.36 7.46
N LEU A 293 10.52 -13.70 8.58
CA LEU A 293 11.41 -13.72 9.74
C LEU A 293 11.55 -15.12 10.33
N VAL A 294 10.45 -15.85 10.47
CA VAL A 294 10.45 -17.25 10.95
C VAL A 294 11.18 -18.17 9.97
N ALA A 295 10.87 -18.05 8.67
CA ALA A 295 11.52 -18.84 7.62
C ALA A 295 13.05 -18.61 7.61
N MET A 296 13.49 -17.36 7.73
CA MET A 296 14.91 -17.01 7.83
C MET A 296 15.56 -17.54 9.11
N ALA A 297 14.87 -17.51 10.25
CA ALA A 297 15.37 -18.09 11.49
C ALA A 297 15.56 -19.61 11.39
N LEU A 298 14.57 -20.31 10.80
CA LEU A 298 14.66 -21.76 10.56
C LEU A 298 15.79 -22.12 9.58
N ALA A 299 15.96 -21.33 8.51
CA ALA A 299 17.07 -21.51 7.58
C ALA A 299 18.44 -21.28 8.24
N ALA A 300 18.54 -20.24 9.08
CA ALA A 300 19.77 -19.97 9.85
C ALA A 300 20.08 -21.11 10.84
N LEU A 301 19.06 -21.64 11.52
CA LEU A 301 19.19 -22.79 12.44
C LEU A 301 19.68 -24.04 11.70
N ARG A 302 19.10 -24.34 10.52
CA ARG A 302 19.54 -25.49 9.71
C ARG A 302 20.98 -25.38 9.22
N ALA A 303 21.48 -24.18 9.02
CA ALA A 303 22.85 -23.93 8.59
C ALA A 303 23.89 -24.14 9.69
N GLU A 304 23.47 -24.24 10.96
CA GLU A 304 24.38 -24.52 12.10
C GLU A 304 24.70 -26.01 12.20
N PRO A 305 25.92 -26.38 12.62
CA PRO A 305 26.30 -27.77 12.93
C PRO A 305 25.33 -28.40 13.93
N THR A 306 25.10 -29.71 13.82
CA THR A 306 24.09 -30.44 14.62
C THR A 306 24.28 -30.25 16.13
N GLY A 307 25.52 -30.32 16.62
CA GLY A 307 25.83 -30.11 18.05
C GLY A 307 25.61 -28.67 18.56
N GLY A 308 25.60 -27.67 17.66
CA GLY A 308 25.37 -26.27 18.02
C GLY A 308 23.90 -25.84 17.93
N ARG A 309 23.03 -26.65 17.30
CA ARG A 309 21.63 -26.32 17.04
C ARG A 309 20.77 -25.99 18.26
N PRO A 310 20.86 -26.73 19.39
CA PRO A 310 20.05 -26.39 20.57
C PRO A 310 20.35 -24.98 21.11
N ALA A 311 21.63 -24.64 21.22
CA ALA A 311 22.04 -23.30 21.64
C ALA A 311 21.66 -22.21 20.63
N ALA A 312 21.77 -22.48 19.34
CA ALA A 312 21.34 -21.58 18.28
C ALA A 312 19.81 -21.37 18.30
N ALA A 313 19.04 -22.43 18.52
CA ALA A 313 17.58 -22.35 18.64
C ALA A 313 17.16 -21.43 19.80
N GLY A 314 17.78 -21.57 20.98
CA GLY A 314 17.52 -20.68 22.12
C GLY A 314 17.84 -19.21 21.83
N ARG A 315 18.96 -18.92 21.15
CA ARG A 315 19.33 -17.56 20.77
C ARG A 315 18.39 -16.96 19.71
N LEU A 316 17.98 -17.77 18.73
CA LEU A 316 16.99 -17.35 17.71
C LEU A 316 15.63 -17.10 18.33
N ALA A 317 15.17 -18.00 19.21
CA ALA A 317 13.91 -17.80 19.95
C ALA A 317 13.94 -16.51 20.77
N GLY A 318 15.01 -16.24 21.51
CA GLY A 318 15.19 -14.98 22.24
C GLY A 318 15.22 -13.75 21.34
N THR A 319 15.81 -13.85 20.13
CA THR A 319 15.84 -12.78 19.14
C THR A 319 14.43 -12.51 18.58
N LEU A 320 13.67 -13.56 18.24
CA LEU A 320 12.29 -13.45 17.77
C LEU A 320 11.36 -12.93 18.89
N ALA A 321 11.57 -13.37 20.14
CA ALA A 321 10.83 -12.89 21.29
C ALA A 321 11.06 -11.39 21.55
N LEU A 322 12.32 -10.91 21.45
CA LEU A 322 12.63 -9.48 21.55
C LEU A 322 11.94 -8.69 20.44
N LEU A 323 12.02 -9.16 19.20
CA LEU A 323 11.40 -8.53 18.03
C LEU A 323 9.86 -8.48 18.20
N GLY A 324 9.24 -9.60 18.56
CA GLY A 324 7.81 -9.70 18.83
C GLY A 324 7.37 -8.84 20.02
N GLY A 325 8.17 -8.81 21.09
CA GLY A 325 7.92 -7.97 22.27
C GLY A 325 7.93 -6.47 21.98
N VAL A 326 8.74 -6.02 20.99
CA VAL A 326 8.73 -4.64 20.51
C VAL A 326 7.54 -4.38 19.56
N ALA A 327 7.19 -5.35 18.73
CA ALA A 327 6.09 -5.21 17.77
C ALA A 327 4.71 -5.23 18.46
N LEU A 328 4.53 -6.08 19.46
CA LEU A 328 3.24 -6.32 20.09
C LEU A 328 2.55 -5.06 20.64
N PRO A 329 3.21 -4.18 21.42
CA PRO A 329 2.57 -2.96 21.91
C PRO A 329 2.05 -2.06 20.78
N LEU A 330 2.78 -1.95 19.68
CA LEU A 330 2.38 -1.16 18.52
C LEU A 330 1.13 -1.75 17.84
N VAL A 331 1.11 -3.07 17.64
CA VAL A 331 -0.05 -3.77 17.09
C VAL A 331 -1.26 -3.59 17.97
N LEU A 332 -1.11 -3.74 19.29
CA LEU A 332 -2.20 -3.62 20.25
C LEU A 332 -2.85 -2.24 20.30
N VAL A 333 -2.13 -1.16 19.94
CA VAL A 333 -2.74 0.18 19.83
C VAL A 333 -3.96 0.18 18.90
N VAL A 334 -3.89 -0.55 17.79
CA VAL A 334 -4.96 -0.58 16.79
C VAL A 334 -5.90 -1.77 17.00
N TRP A 335 -5.35 -2.93 17.41
CA TRP A 335 -6.10 -4.18 17.44
C TRP A 335 -6.85 -4.45 18.76
N THR A 336 -6.51 -3.79 19.87
CA THR A 336 -7.15 -4.03 21.16
C THR A 336 -8.67 -3.91 21.10
N PRO A 337 -9.29 -2.87 20.48
CA PRO A 337 -10.74 -2.78 20.45
C PRO A 337 -11.40 -3.98 19.77
N PHE A 338 -10.84 -4.45 18.64
CA PHE A 338 -11.36 -5.62 17.95
C PHE A 338 -11.19 -6.90 18.77
N LEU A 339 -10.02 -7.11 19.37
CA LEU A 339 -9.76 -8.29 20.21
C LEU A 339 -10.70 -8.37 21.42
N LEU A 340 -11.01 -7.24 22.06
CA LEU A 340 -12.00 -7.17 23.13
C LEU A 340 -13.39 -7.52 22.59
N GLY A 341 -13.78 -6.98 21.44
CA GLY A 341 -15.05 -7.34 20.80
C GLY A 341 -15.15 -8.83 20.45
N VAL A 342 -14.05 -9.45 20.00
CA VAL A 342 -14.01 -10.91 19.77
C VAL A 342 -14.20 -11.70 21.07
N LEU A 343 -13.60 -11.25 22.17
CA LEU A 343 -13.78 -11.89 23.49
C LEU A 343 -15.22 -11.78 24.00
N GLU A 344 -15.89 -10.66 23.70
CA GLU A 344 -17.25 -10.40 24.15
C GLU A 344 -18.30 -11.10 23.29
N HIS A 345 -18.16 -11.08 21.97
CA HIS A 345 -19.16 -11.54 21.01
C HIS A 345 -18.83 -12.86 20.31
N GLY A 346 -17.62 -13.40 20.54
CA GLY A 346 -17.09 -14.55 19.80
C GLY A 346 -16.52 -14.16 18.44
N TYR A 347 -15.58 -14.97 17.93
CA TYR A 347 -15.01 -14.79 16.60
C TYR A 347 -15.90 -15.40 15.53
N ARG A 348 -16.10 -14.66 14.44
CA ARG A 348 -16.71 -15.17 13.21
C ARG A 348 -15.72 -15.00 12.06
N ALA A 349 -15.68 -15.97 11.15
CA ALA A 349 -14.85 -15.85 9.95
C ALA A 349 -15.49 -14.82 9.02
N GLY A 350 -14.75 -13.74 8.71
CA GLY A 350 -15.16 -12.76 7.71
C GLY A 350 -14.80 -13.19 6.29
N ALA A 351 -15.37 -12.51 5.30
CA ALA A 351 -15.12 -12.74 3.89
C ALA A 351 -13.91 -11.97 3.33
N ALA A 352 -13.21 -11.16 4.12
CA ALA A 352 -12.12 -10.27 3.66
C ALA A 352 -10.99 -10.99 2.89
N GLN A 353 -10.80 -12.28 3.09
CA GLN A 353 -9.82 -13.11 2.41
C GLN A 353 -10.42 -14.00 1.30
N ARG A 354 -11.73 -13.93 1.08
CA ARG A 354 -12.43 -14.69 0.04
C ARG A 354 -12.40 -13.94 -1.28
N PHE A 355 -11.18 -13.82 -1.84
CA PHE A 355 -10.95 -13.16 -3.11
C PHE A 355 -9.79 -13.82 -3.84
N LEU A 356 -10.01 -14.25 -5.08
CA LEU A 356 -9.03 -14.92 -5.93
C LEU A 356 -9.08 -14.32 -7.35
N PRO A 357 -8.43 -13.18 -7.59
CA PRO A 357 -8.31 -12.66 -8.95
C PRO A 357 -7.35 -13.50 -9.78
N GLU A 358 -7.39 -13.36 -11.10
CA GLU A 358 -6.52 -14.10 -12.03
C GLU A 358 -5.03 -14.01 -11.64
N VAL A 359 -4.56 -12.81 -11.30
CA VAL A 359 -3.17 -12.58 -10.82
C VAL A 359 -2.86 -13.27 -9.49
N GLY A 360 -3.86 -13.64 -8.71
CA GLY A 360 -3.72 -14.40 -7.45
C GLY A 360 -3.78 -15.91 -7.63
N ALA A 361 -4.33 -16.36 -8.74
CA ALA A 361 -4.49 -17.78 -9.06
C ALA A 361 -3.21 -18.41 -9.62
N ALA A 362 -2.35 -17.61 -10.26
CA ALA A 362 -1.10 -18.05 -10.87
C ALA A 362 0.13 -17.58 -10.07
N PHE A 363 1.19 -18.38 -10.09
CA PHE A 363 2.48 -17.94 -9.54
C PHE A 363 3.05 -16.80 -10.41
N PRO A 364 3.47 -15.67 -9.82
CA PRO A 364 4.10 -14.60 -10.58
C PRO A 364 5.50 -15.03 -11.03
N ILE A 365 5.74 -15.03 -12.32
CA ILE A 365 7.04 -15.37 -12.92
C ILE A 365 7.57 -14.20 -13.76
N PRO A 366 7.82 -13.02 -13.15
CA PRO A 366 8.16 -11.80 -13.88
C PRO A 366 9.41 -11.93 -14.73
N MET A 367 10.31 -12.88 -14.42
CA MET A 367 11.52 -13.13 -15.18
C MET A 367 11.26 -13.75 -16.59
N THR A 368 10.05 -14.18 -16.88
CA THR A 368 9.68 -14.76 -18.19
C THR A 368 8.95 -13.77 -19.10
N GLU A 369 8.62 -12.59 -18.58
CA GLU A 369 7.98 -11.55 -19.37
C GLU A 369 8.93 -10.98 -20.42
N PHE A 370 8.44 -10.78 -21.65
CA PHE A 370 9.19 -10.16 -22.72
C PHE A 370 9.18 -8.62 -22.61
N SER A 371 9.77 -8.13 -21.52
CA SER A 371 9.77 -6.73 -21.15
C SER A 371 11.09 -6.33 -20.49
N VAL A 372 11.32 -5.01 -20.35
CA VAL A 372 12.49 -4.48 -19.61
C VAL A 372 12.43 -4.90 -18.14
N SER A 373 11.25 -4.96 -17.56
CA SER A 373 11.03 -5.48 -16.19
C SER A 373 11.40 -6.95 -16.09
N GLY A 374 10.94 -7.76 -17.05
CA GLY A 374 11.26 -9.19 -17.13
C GLY A 374 12.76 -9.45 -17.29
N LEU A 375 13.44 -8.72 -18.17
CA LEU A 375 14.89 -8.83 -18.32
C LEU A 375 15.62 -8.46 -17.02
N LEU A 376 15.20 -7.41 -16.32
CA LEU A 376 15.83 -7.00 -15.07
C LEU A 376 15.64 -8.05 -13.98
N THR A 377 14.44 -8.62 -13.84
CA THR A 377 14.15 -9.68 -12.87
C THR A 377 14.82 -11.00 -13.23
N LEU A 378 15.00 -11.30 -14.52
CA LEU A 378 15.79 -12.45 -14.99
C LEU A 378 17.27 -12.31 -14.60
N ILE A 379 17.89 -11.14 -14.87
CA ILE A 379 19.27 -10.85 -14.45
C ILE A 379 19.38 -11.01 -12.93
N GLY A 380 18.38 -10.54 -12.17
CA GLY A 380 18.32 -10.68 -10.71
C GLY A 380 18.27 -12.13 -10.26
N THR A 381 17.43 -12.93 -10.88
CA THR A 381 17.31 -14.36 -10.58
C THR A 381 18.64 -15.08 -10.85
N VAL A 382 19.26 -14.85 -12.01
CA VAL A 382 20.56 -15.41 -12.36
C VAL A 382 21.63 -14.95 -11.36
N TRP A 383 21.65 -13.66 -11.01
CA TRP A 383 22.60 -13.13 -10.03
C TRP A 383 22.45 -13.77 -8.66
N ILE A 384 21.22 -13.95 -8.17
CA ILE A 384 20.93 -14.65 -6.91
C ILE A 384 21.50 -16.06 -6.94
N VAL A 385 21.24 -16.83 -7.99
CA VAL A 385 21.71 -18.22 -8.14
C VAL A 385 23.24 -18.27 -8.14
N LEU A 386 23.90 -17.44 -8.95
CA LEU A 386 25.35 -17.42 -9.06
C LEU A 386 26.05 -16.95 -7.78
N ARG A 387 25.42 -16.04 -7.02
CA ARG A 387 25.99 -15.45 -5.81
C ARG A 387 25.47 -16.08 -4.51
N TRP A 388 24.55 -17.02 -4.57
CA TRP A 388 23.92 -17.65 -3.39
C TRP A 388 24.91 -18.09 -2.33
N ARG A 389 26.00 -18.75 -2.72
CA ARG A 389 27.01 -19.30 -1.78
C ARG A 389 27.94 -18.24 -1.18
N HIS A 390 28.04 -17.07 -1.81
CA HIS A 390 29.07 -16.09 -1.50
C HIS A 390 28.55 -14.72 -1.03
N SER A 391 27.25 -14.44 -1.18
CA SER A 391 26.67 -13.14 -0.86
C SER A 391 25.48 -13.27 0.08
N THR A 392 25.58 -12.67 1.27
CA THR A 392 24.47 -12.59 2.21
C THR A 392 23.29 -11.77 1.66
N VAL A 393 23.54 -10.85 0.73
CA VAL A 393 22.51 -10.06 0.04
C VAL A 393 21.76 -10.95 -0.94
N ALA A 394 22.47 -11.76 -1.72
CA ALA A 394 21.84 -12.71 -2.65
C ALA A 394 20.97 -13.72 -1.88
N GLN A 395 21.48 -14.25 -0.76
CA GLN A 395 20.73 -15.16 0.11
C GLN A 395 19.45 -14.49 0.63
N ALA A 396 19.52 -13.26 1.10
CA ALA A 396 18.40 -12.56 1.69
C ALA A 396 17.32 -12.21 0.65
N LEU A 397 17.72 -11.67 -0.51
CA LEU A 397 16.78 -11.35 -1.60
C LEU A 397 16.14 -12.61 -2.19
N GLY A 398 16.95 -13.67 -2.35
CA GLY A 398 16.43 -14.98 -2.74
C GLY A 398 15.49 -15.59 -1.70
N ALA A 399 15.81 -15.48 -0.40
CA ALA A 399 14.93 -15.95 0.66
C ALA A 399 13.61 -15.16 0.70
N LEU A 400 13.64 -13.84 0.46
CA LEU A 400 12.42 -13.03 0.36
C LEU A 400 11.55 -13.45 -0.82
N ALA A 401 12.14 -13.63 -2.01
CA ALA A 401 11.42 -14.10 -3.19
C ALA A 401 10.83 -15.51 -2.97
N LEU A 402 11.63 -16.44 -2.43
CA LEU A 402 11.17 -17.81 -2.10
C LEU A 402 10.05 -17.81 -1.05
N ALA A 403 10.12 -16.93 -0.05
CA ALA A 403 9.06 -16.76 0.93
C ALA A 403 7.77 -16.24 0.26
N GLY A 404 7.88 -15.31 -0.71
CA GLY A 404 6.76 -14.88 -1.53
C GLY A 404 6.11 -16.03 -2.28
N TYR A 405 6.88 -16.86 -2.97
CA TYR A 405 6.37 -18.04 -3.66
C TYR A 405 5.75 -19.06 -2.69
N ALA A 406 6.35 -19.25 -1.51
CA ALA A 406 5.77 -20.11 -0.48
C ALA A 406 4.44 -19.56 0.04
N TRP A 407 4.30 -18.22 0.13
CA TRP A 407 3.02 -17.58 0.47
C TRP A 407 1.95 -17.81 -0.60
N PHE A 408 2.30 -17.76 -1.89
CA PHE A 408 1.39 -18.15 -2.98
C PHE A 408 0.96 -19.62 -2.85
N ALA A 409 1.89 -20.53 -2.59
CA ALA A 409 1.57 -21.95 -2.38
C ALA A 409 0.64 -22.13 -1.17
N LEU A 410 0.89 -21.45 -0.04
CA LEU A 410 0.02 -21.49 1.14
C LEU A 410 -1.36 -20.89 0.84
N SER A 411 -1.44 -19.82 0.07
CA SER A 411 -2.71 -19.23 -0.37
C SER A 411 -3.52 -20.19 -1.22
N THR A 412 -2.87 -20.90 -2.14
CA THR A 412 -3.52 -21.94 -2.95
C THR A 412 -4.01 -23.10 -2.10
N LEU A 413 -3.22 -23.53 -1.10
CA LEU A 413 -3.63 -24.58 -0.17
C LEU A 413 -4.80 -24.13 0.72
N ALA A 414 -4.89 -22.84 1.05
CA ALA A 414 -6.00 -22.28 1.85
C ALA A 414 -7.35 -22.37 1.13
N LEU A 415 -7.37 -22.53 -0.20
CA LEU A 415 -8.61 -22.78 -0.97
C LEU A 415 -9.33 -24.05 -0.51
N ALA A 416 -8.59 -25.05 0.00
CA ALA A 416 -9.19 -26.28 0.53
C ALA A 416 -10.09 -26.03 1.76
N VAL A 417 -9.91 -24.90 2.44
CA VAL A 417 -10.75 -24.47 3.58
C VAL A 417 -11.61 -23.25 3.25
N GLY A 418 -11.82 -22.96 1.97
CA GLY A 418 -12.72 -21.92 1.49
C GLY A 418 -12.22 -20.48 1.71
N THR A 419 -10.90 -20.26 1.69
CA THR A 419 -10.30 -18.92 1.84
C THR A 419 -9.00 -18.79 1.04
N THR A 420 -8.38 -17.61 1.01
CA THR A 420 -7.05 -17.35 0.46
C THR A 420 -6.18 -16.62 1.48
N LEU A 421 -4.90 -16.41 1.13
CA LEU A 421 -4.01 -15.49 1.85
C LEU A 421 -3.73 -14.24 1.03
N LEU A 422 -4.57 -13.91 0.06
CA LEU A 422 -4.45 -12.74 -0.84
C LEU A 422 -3.03 -12.61 -1.42
N ALA A 423 -2.50 -13.72 -1.96
CA ALA A 423 -1.09 -13.82 -2.33
C ALA A 423 -0.64 -12.77 -3.37
N PHE A 424 -1.53 -12.36 -4.28
CA PHE A 424 -1.25 -11.32 -5.27
C PHE A 424 -0.77 -9.99 -4.67
N ARG A 425 -1.18 -9.69 -3.42
CA ARG A 425 -0.72 -8.50 -2.68
C ARG A 425 0.76 -8.60 -2.25
N VAL A 426 1.38 -9.79 -2.33
CA VAL A 426 2.80 -10.02 -2.02
C VAL A 426 3.66 -9.97 -3.29
N GLU A 427 3.07 -10.07 -4.48
CA GLU A 427 3.78 -10.00 -5.76
C GLU A 427 4.72 -8.79 -5.88
N PRO A 428 4.33 -7.54 -5.51
CA PRO A 428 5.22 -6.40 -5.56
C PRO A 428 6.53 -6.59 -4.77
N ALA A 429 6.49 -7.35 -3.67
CA ALA A 429 7.69 -7.65 -2.89
C ALA A 429 8.63 -8.62 -3.60
N ILE A 430 8.08 -9.61 -4.33
CA ILE A 430 8.86 -10.53 -5.17
C ILE A 430 9.55 -9.75 -6.30
N VAL A 431 8.78 -8.94 -7.03
CA VAL A 431 9.29 -8.11 -8.13
C VAL A 431 10.38 -7.17 -7.63
N ALA A 432 10.17 -6.48 -6.49
CA ALA A 432 11.16 -5.59 -5.90
C ALA A 432 12.46 -6.31 -5.50
N ALA A 433 12.35 -7.50 -4.89
CA ALA A 433 13.52 -8.30 -4.51
C ALA A 433 14.34 -8.70 -5.75
N LEU A 434 13.67 -9.21 -6.80
CA LEU A 434 14.32 -9.64 -8.03
C LEU A 434 14.88 -8.45 -8.83
N ALA A 435 14.15 -7.33 -8.92
CA ALA A 435 14.62 -6.13 -9.60
C ALA A 435 15.85 -5.50 -8.90
N CYS A 436 15.85 -5.43 -7.56
CA CYS A 436 17.01 -5.00 -6.79
C CYS A 436 18.23 -5.93 -7.01
N ALA A 437 17.99 -7.24 -7.05
CA ALA A 437 19.02 -8.22 -7.39
C ALA A 437 19.54 -8.01 -8.84
N GLY A 438 18.65 -7.65 -9.78
CA GLY A 438 18.99 -7.30 -11.16
C GLY A 438 19.96 -6.13 -11.27
N VAL A 439 19.70 -5.05 -10.52
CA VAL A 439 20.63 -3.91 -10.43
C VAL A 439 22.00 -4.32 -9.90
N LEU A 440 22.03 -5.17 -8.87
CA LEU A 440 23.29 -5.70 -8.33
C LEU A 440 23.99 -6.62 -9.34
N GLY A 441 23.23 -7.38 -10.13
CA GLY A 441 23.73 -8.23 -11.22
C GLY A 441 24.38 -7.41 -12.35
N VAL A 442 23.69 -6.38 -12.85
CA VAL A 442 24.22 -5.45 -13.85
C VAL A 442 25.52 -4.80 -13.36
N ARG A 443 25.53 -4.37 -12.10
CA ARG A 443 26.70 -3.76 -11.48
C ARG A 443 27.89 -4.73 -11.37
N ASP A 444 27.66 -5.96 -10.93
CA ASP A 444 28.71 -6.98 -10.82
C ASP A 444 29.23 -7.37 -12.21
N GLY A 445 28.35 -7.47 -13.22
CA GLY A 445 28.71 -7.68 -14.62
C GLY A 445 29.58 -6.55 -15.16
N PHE A 446 29.17 -5.29 -14.95
CA PHE A 446 29.96 -4.11 -15.30
C PHE A 446 31.37 -4.16 -14.69
N ARG A 447 31.48 -4.47 -13.38
CA ARG A 447 32.76 -4.56 -12.67
C ARG A 447 33.66 -5.66 -13.24
N THR A 448 33.06 -6.80 -13.57
CA THR A 448 33.80 -7.92 -14.15
C THR A 448 34.32 -7.56 -15.53
N ALA A 449 33.51 -6.91 -16.35
CA ALA A 449 33.93 -6.41 -17.67
C ALA A 449 35.00 -5.31 -17.53
N ALA A 450 34.81 -4.34 -16.62
CA ALA A 450 35.74 -3.25 -16.40
C ALA A 450 37.14 -3.71 -15.91
N ARG A 451 37.25 -4.85 -15.23
CA ARG A 451 38.53 -5.44 -14.82
C ARG A 451 39.30 -6.08 -15.98
N ARG A 452 38.63 -6.41 -17.09
CA ARG A 452 39.20 -7.05 -18.27
C ARG A 452 39.56 -6.06 -19.39
N ILE A 453 39.10 -4.82 -19.25
CA ILE A 453 39.23 -3.77 -20.25
C ILE A 453 40.09 -2.65 -19.68
N SER A 454 40.97 -2.07 -20.48
CA SER A 454 41.87 -0.98 -20.06
C SER A 454 41.59 0.35 -20.78
N GLY A 455 41.95 1.45 -20.14
CA GLY A 455 42.03 2.78 -20.72
C GLY A 455 40.73 3.35 -21.29
N MET A 456 40.72 3.75 -22.56
CA MET A 456 39.62 4.45 -23.24
C MET A 456 38.33 3.61 -23.29
N HIS A 457 38.45 2.28 -23.37
CA HIS A 457 37.30 1.36 -23.44
C HIS A 457 36.49 1.32 -22.14
N ILE A 458 37.08 1.63 -20.97
CA ILE A 458 36.32 1.72 -19.68
C ILE A 458 35.32 2.88 -19.72
N ARG A 459 35.73 4.02 -20.31
CA ARG A 459 34.83 5.19 -20.47
C ARG A 459 33.66 4.85 -21.40
N SER A 460 33.93 4.18 -22.51
CA SER A 460 32.88 3.73 -23.44
C SER A 460 31.93 2.73 -22.78
N LEU A 461 32.46 1.75 -22.02
CA LEU A 461 31.63 0.80 -21.28
C LEU A 461 30.75 1.51 -20.21
N THR A 462 31.31 2.48 -19.48
CA THR A 462 30.56 3.26 -18.49
C THR A 462 29.44 4.04 -19.14
N MET A 463 29.73 4.72 -20.26
CA MET A 463 28.77 5.50 -21.02
C MET A 463 27.65 4.60 -21.58
N ALA A 464 28.01 3.48 -22.20
CA ALA A 464 27.05 2.53 -22.75
C ALA A 464 26.13 1.96 -21.64
N THR A 465 26.71 1.54 -20.52
CA THR A 465 25.92 1.04 -19.39
C THR A 465 24.98 2.11 -18.83
N ALA A 466 25.44 3.35 -18.70
CA ALA A 466 24.62 4.46 -18.23
C ALA A 466 23.48 4.77 -19.20
N LEU A 467 23.73 4.84 -20.51
CA LEU A 467 22.72 5.09 -21.53
C LEU A 467 21.68 3.97 -21.62
N ILE A 468 22.11 2.72 -21.58
CA ILE A 468 21.19 1.57 -21.58
C ILE A 468 20.33 1.57 -20.30
N SER A 469 20.93 1.83 -19.13
CA SER A 469 20.19 1.92 -17.88
C SER A 469 19.20 3.09 -17.89
N PHE A 470 19.60 4.24 -18.43
CA PHE A 470 18.74 5.40 -18.60
C PHE A 470 17.52 5.07 -19.49
N ALA A 471 17.78 4.51 -20.68
CA ALA A 471 16.72 4.15 -21.62
C ALA A 471 15.78 3.08 -21.03
N ALA A 472 16.32 2.08 -20.33
CA ALA A 472 15.55 1.04 -19.67
C ALA A 472 14.62 1.60 -18.59
N VAL A 473 15.13 2.43 -17.68
CA VAL A 473 14.31 3.01 -16.59
C VAL A 473 13.30 4.01 -17.14
N LEU A 474 13.69 4.84 -18.12
CA LEU A 474 12.76 5.76 -18.78
C LEU A 474 11.62 5.02 -19.48
N SER A 475 11.92 3.90 -20.15
CA SER A 475 10.89 3.04 -20.76
C SER A 475 9.91 2.50 -19.70
N LEU A 476 10.42 2.05 -18.55
CA LEU A 476 9.57 1.55 -17.45
C LEU A 476 8.67 2.65 -16.86
N VAL A 477 9.17 3.87 -16.71
CA VAL A 477 8.38 5.00 -16.18
C VAL A 477 7.34 5.45 -17.19
N ARG A 478 7.69 5.51 -18.49
CA ARG A 478 6.78 5.94 -19.54
C ARG A 478 5.53 5.05 -19.66
N THR A 479 5.68 3.76 -19.35
CA THR A 479 4.57 2.79 -19.43
C THR A 479 3.77 2.65 -18.13
N VAL A 480 4.03 3.48 -17.10
CA VAL A 480 3.23 3.46 -15.87
C VAL A 480 1.74 3.71 -16.12
N PRO A 481 1.31 4.69 -16.94
CA PRO A 481 -0.12 4.88 -17.21
C PRO A 481 -0.81 3.67 -17.84
N GLU A 482 -0.09 2.86 -18.63
CA GLU A 482 -0.62 1.64 -19.24
C GLU A 482 -0.94 0.57 -18.20
N MET A 483 -0.17 0.51 -17.10
CA MET A 483 -0.41 -0.44 -16.00
C MET A 483 -1.71 -0.17 -15.25
N TYR A 484 -2.25 1.05 -15.33
CA TYR A 484 -3.46 1.48 -14.64
C TYR A 484 -4.58 1.89 -15.61
N GLU A 485 -4.51 1.49 -16.89
CA GLU A 485 -5.54 1.81 -17.89
C GLU A 485 -6.92 1.29 -17.47
N TRP A 486 -6.96 0.09 -16.87
CA TRP A 486 -8.18 -0.53 -16.32
C TRP A 486 -8.89 0.31 -15.24
N SER A 487 -8.16 1.22 -14.58
CA SER A 487 -8.69 2.06 -13.51
C SER A 487 -9.10 3.47 -13.98
N ARG A 488 -8.81 3.82 -15.23
CA ARG A 488 -9.05 5.20 -15.73
C ARG A 488 -10.52 5.53 -15.81
N GLU A 489 -11.35 4.57 -16.20
CA GLU A 489 -12.79 4.77 -16.31
C GLU A 489 -13.36 5.31 -15.00
N ALA A 490 -13.11 4.65 -13.87
CA ALA A 490 -13.57 5.12 -12.57
C ALA A 490 -12.85 6.42 -12.11
N SER A 491 -11.53 6.56 -12.36
CA SER A 491 -10.81 7.79 -11.96
C SER A 491 -11.33 9.05 -12.64
N TYR A 492 -11.88 8.94 -13.83
CA TYR A 492 -12.40 10.06 -14.63
C TYR A 492 -13.91 10.03 -14.81
N GLY A 493 -14.59 8.95 -14.44
CA GLY A 493 -16.04 8.77 -14.56
C GLY A 493 -16.79 8.93 -13.24
N ASP A 494 -16.16 8.63 -12.10
CA ASP A 494 -16.81 8.84 -10.81
C ASP A 494 -17.05 10.33 -10.55
N TYR A 495 -18.29 10.68 -10.24
CA TYR A 495 -18.72 12.06 -10.03
C TYR A 495 -18.23 12.61 -8.68
N TYR A 496 -17.97 13.91 -8.63
CA TYR A 496 -17.66 14.61 -7.38
C TYR A 496 -18.91 14.82 -6.50
N PRO A 497 -18.72 15.26 -5.23
CA PRO A 497 -19.84 15.57 -4.35
C PRO A 497 -20.77 16.68 -4.86
N ASP A 498 -20.29 17.55 -5.75
CA ASP A 498 -21.06 18.63 -6.37
C ASP A 498 -21.89 18.18 -7.59
N GLY A 499 -21.89 16.87 -7.90
CA GLY A 499 -22.62 16.30 -9.02
C GLY A 499 -21.95 16.50 -10.38
N THR A 500 -20.70 16.95 -10.43
CA THR A 500 -19.95 17.09 -11.69
C THR A 500 -18.99 15.93 -11.92
N PRO A 501 -18.79 15.44 -13.16
CA PRO A 501 -17.75 14.48 -13.47
C PRO A 501 -16.40 15.18 -13.61
N PRO A 502 -15.27 14.49 -13.41
CA PRO A 502 -13.93 15.02 -13.65
C PRO A 502 -13.73 15.52 -15.10
N ILE A 503 -14.32 14.84 -16.06
CA ILE A 503 -14.20 15.14 -17.49
C ILE A 503 -15.55 14.94 -18.17
N GLY A 504 -15.92 15.87 -19.06
CA GLY A 504 -17.14 15.80 -19.87
C GLY A 504 -18.32 16.52 -19.26
N PRO A 505 -19.48 16.47 -19.94
CA PRO A 505 -20.71 17.03 -19.42
C PRO A 505 -21.34 16.15 -18.34
N VAL A 506 -22.20 16.75 -17.52
CA VAL A 506 -23.06 16.02 -16.59
C VAL A 506 -24.07 15.17 -17.38
N ASP A 507 -24.17 13.90 -17.02
CA ASP A 507 -25.21 12.98 -17.50
C ASP A 507 -26.16 12.66 -16.34
N GLU A 508 -27.40 13.18 -16.41
CA GLU A 508 -28.42 12.96 -15.37
C GLU A 508 -28.88 11.49 -15.25
N ALA A 509 -28.53 10.63 -16.22
CA ALA A 509 -28.78 9.19 -16.12
C ALA A 509 -27.83 8.53 -15.10
N GLU A 510 -26.68 9.13 -14.86
CA GLU A 510 -25.70 8.65 -13.88
C GLU A 510 -26.10 9.03 -12.45
N ALA A 511 -25.97 8.08 -11.55
CA ALA A 511 -26.30 8.27 -10.12
C ALA A 511 -25.52 9.43 -9.50
N GLY A 512 -24.25 9.59 -9.88
CA GLY A 512 -23.34 10.60 -9.37
C GLY A 512 -23.73 12.03 -9.70
N ALA A 513 -24.49 12.27 -10.78
CA ALA A 513 -25.00 13.59 -11.14
C ALA A 513 -25.90 14.20 -10.04
N TRP A 514 -26.44 13.37 -9.18
CA TRP A 514 -27.34 13.76 -8.09
C TRP A 514 -26.66 13.87 -6.73
N ASN A 515 -25.35 13.75 -6.66
CA ASN A 515 -24.58 13.77 -5.41
C ASN A 515 -24.86 15.02 -4.57
N ASP A 516 -24.79 16.21 -5.18
CA ASP A 516 -25.00 17.48 -4.47
C ASP A 516 -26.39 17.55 -3.84
N GLU A 517 -27.42 17.30 -4.64
CA GLU A 517 -28.81 17.34 -4.16
C GLU A 517 -29.11 16.26 -3.11
N LEU A 518 -28.52 15.06 -3.25
CA LEU A 518 -28.65 13.99 -2.26
C LEU A 518 -27.99 14.36 -0.94
N LEU A 519 -26.74 14.85 -0.98
CA LEU A 519 -26.02 15.28 0.21
C LEU A 519 -26.72 16.46 0.88
N ALA A 520 -27.13 17.47 0.13
CA ALA A 520 -27.90 18.61 0.64
C ALA A 520 -29.24 18.16 1.25
N THR A 521 -29.95 17.22 0.61
CA THR A 521 -31.22 16.68 1.16
C THR A 521 -31.01 15.96 2.49
N VAL A 522 -29.91 15.20 2.65
CA VAL A 522 -29.59 14.54 3.93
C VAL A 522 -29.24 15.59 4.98
N ASP A 523 -28.39 16.56 4.65
CA ASP A 523 -27.94 17.62 5.57
C ASP A 523 -29.13 18.48 6.05
N ASP A 524 -30.05 18.87 5.15
CA ASP A 524 -31.23 19.69 5.46
C ASP A 524 -32.28 18.96 6.32
N ARG A 525 -32.38 17.65 6.19
CA ARG A 525 -33.42 16.83 6.86
C ARG A 525 -32.96 16.19 8.14
N THR A 526 -31.66 16.24 8.45
CA THR A 526 -31.09 15.68 9.67
C THR A 526 -30.56 16.78 10.58
N ALA A 527 -30.94 16.78 11.84
CA ALA A 527 -30.33 17.68 12.86
C ALA A 527 -29.05 17.10 13.46
N ARG A 528 -28.58 15.95 12.98
CA ARG A 528 -27.43 15.22 13.50
C ARG A 528 -26.22 15.38 12.59
N PRO A 529 -25.01 15.46 13.15
CA PRO A 529 -23.82 15.54 12.32
C PRO A 529 -23.61 14.23 11.50
N PRO A 530 -23.01 14.30 10.31
CA PRO A 530 -22.86 13.16 9.40
C PRO A 530 -22.23 11.92 10.03
N GLN A 531 -21.25 12.09 10.94
CA GLN A 531 -20.56 10.98 11.61
C GLN A 531 -21.45 10.19 12.61
N ASP A 532 -22.65 10.67 12.92
CA ASP A 532 -23.61 10.02 13.81
C ASP A 532 -24.78 9.38 13.06
N LEU A 533 -24.79 9.50 11.72
CA LEU A 533 -25.84 8.94 10.87
C LEU A 533 -25.45 7.54 10.40
N VAL A 534 -26.43 6.63 10.45
CA VAL A 534 -26.35 5.32 9.80
C VAL A 534 -27.18 5.38 8.52
N VAL A 535 -26.55 5.16 7.38
CA VAL A 535 -27.16 5.28 6.06
C VAL A 535 -27.29 3.91 5.41
N LEU A 536 -28.45 3.60 4.85
CA LEU A 536 -28.66 2.47 3.95
C LEU A 536 -28.92 3.02 2.55
N SER A 537 -27.96 2.82 1.64
CA SER A 537 -27.96 3.45 0.33
C SER A 537 -27.69 2.45 -0.78
N THR A 538 -28.46 2.54 -1.87
CA THR A 538 -28.11 1.89 -3.14
C THR A 538 -26.97 2.64 -3.86
N HIS A 539 -26.79 3.93 -3.58
CA HIS A 539 -25.71 4.76 -4.11
C HIS A 539 -24.55 4.83 -3.10
N GLN A 540 -23.64 3.86 -3.19
CA GLN A 540 -22.56 3.66 -2.20
C GLN A 540 -21.53 4.80 -2.18
N GLN A 541 -21.34 5.53 -3.29
CA GLN A 541 -20.36 6.62 -3.37
C GLN A 541 -20.64 7.76 -2.37
N LEU A 542 -21.89 7.99 -1.98
CA LEU A 542 -22.23 8.97 -0.94
C LEU A 542 -21.49 8.75 0.38
N LEU A 543 -21.21 7.50 0.72
CA LEU A 543 -20.50 7.11 1.96
C LEU A 543 -19.01 7.49 1.93
N THR A 544 -18.47 7.80 0.76
CA THR A 544 -17.07 8.22 0.62
C THR A 544 -16.88 9.72 0.86
N TYR A 545 -17.90 10.51 0.53
CA TYR A 545 -17.86 11.98 0.58
C TYR A 545 -18.21 12.57 1.94
N ARG A 546 -18.98 11.85 2.73
CA ARG A 546 -19.31 12.22 4.12
C ARG A 546 -18.95 11.08 5.07
N PRO A 547 -18.61 11.36 6.32
CA PRO A 547 -18.26 10.34 7.31
C PRO A 547 -19.52 9.62 7.87
N TYR A 548 -20.44 9.20 7.00
CA TYR A 548 -21.59 8.39 7.38
C TYR A 548 -21.15 6.98 7.79
N PHE A 549 -21.85 6.37 8.74
CA PHE A 549 -21.82 4.93 8.87
C PHE A 549 -22.77 4.29 7.86
N ALA A 550 -22.42 3.10 7.40
CA ALA A 550 -23.31 2.27 6.60
C ALA A 550 -24.06 1.29 7.49
N PHE A 551 -25.31 1.02 7.19
CA PHE A 551 -25.98 -0.16 7.76
C PHE A 551 -25.39 -1.45 7.20
N GLN A 552 -25.02 -1.45 5.91
CA GLN A 552 -24.43 -2.56 5.19
C GLN A 552 -23.22 -2.07 4.38
N ALA A 553 -22.07 -2.73 4.49
CA ALA A 553 -20.92 -2.48 3.64
C ALA A 553 -21.27 -2.81 2.18
N ALA A 554 -20.54 -2.23 1.22
CA ALA A 554 -20.79 -2.43 -0.20
C ALA A 554 -20.73 -3.92 -0.61
N ILE A 555 -19.79 -4.67 -0.04
CA ILE A 555 -19.63 -6.12 -0.25
C ILE A 555 -19.17 -6.80 1.05
N ASP A 556 -19.38 -8.11 1.15
CA ASP A 556 -19.01 -8.91 2.32
C ASP A 556 -17.49 -8.87 2.60
N GLN A 557 -16.67 -8.78 1.55
CA GLN A 557 -15.20 -8.72 1.67
C GLN A 557 -14.70 -7.44 2.39
N TYR A 558 -15.49 -6.37 2.43
CA TYR A 558 -15.17 -5.13 3.17
C TYR A 558 -15.79 -5.10 4.56
N ALA A 559 -16.66 -6.07 4.87
CA ALA A 559 -17.36 -6.11 6.14
C ALA A 559 -16.44 -6.49 7.30
N ASN A 560 -16.68 -5.86 8.46
CA ASN A 560 -16.10 -6.29 9.72
C ASN A 560 -16.61 -7.69 10.07
N PRO A 561 -15.77 -8.66 10.46
CA PRO A 561 -16.19 -10.00 10.84
C PRO A 561 -17.24 -10.03 11.96
N LEU A 562 -17.24 -9.03 12.86
CA LEU A 562 -18.22 -8.92 13.95
C LEU A 562 -19.55 -8.30 13.51
N ALA A 563 -19.61 -7.72 12.30
CA ALA A 563 -20.81 -7.06 11.80
C ALA A 563 -21.92 -8.02 11.34
N ASP A 564 -21.61 -9.29 11.11
CA ASP A 564 -22.53 -10.32 10.63
C ASP A 564 -23.28 -9.89 9.36
N PHE A 565 -22.52 -9.69 8.28
CA PHE A 565 -23.03 -9.19 6.98
C PHE A 565 -24.28 -9.95 6.49
N PRO A 566 -24.32 -11.31 6.53
CA PRO A 566 -25.51 -12.03 6.09
C PRO A 566 -26.76 -11.75 6.97
N ALA A 567 -26.57 -11.55 8.28
CA ALA A 567 -27.70 -11.27 9.14
C ALA A 567 -28.26 -9.84 8.93
N ARG A 568 -27.41 -8.85 8.67
CA ARG A 568 -27.84 -7.50 8.28
C ARG A 568 -28.62 -7.53 6.97
N ARG A 569 -28.18 -8.31 6.01
CA ARG A 569 -28.90 -8.54 4.76
C ARG A 569 -30.29 -9.13 5.02
N ALA A 570 -30.38 -10.16 5.85
CA ALA A 570 -31.65 -10.75 6.23
C ALA A 570 -32.57 -9.76 6.99
N GLU A 571 -32.02 -8.79 7.72
CA GLU A 571 -32.82 -7.71 8.31
C GLU A 571 -33.39 -6.77 7.25
N ILE A 572 -32.59 -6.37 6.26
CA ILE A 572 -33.05 -5.55 5.14
C ILE A 572 -34.23 -6.23 4.42
N GLU A 573 -34.10 -7.54 4.15
CA GLU A 573 -35.16 -8.33 3.50
C GLU A 573 -36.44 -8.39 4.36
N ARG A 574 -36.31 -8.56 5.68
CA ARG A 574 -37.44 -8.54 6.62
C ARG A 574 -38.14 -7.17 6.66
N TRP A 575 -37.36 -6.08 6.62
CA TRP A 575 -37.92 -4.72 6.57
C TRP A 575 -38.75 -4.50 5.29
N ALA A 576 -38.22 -4.91 4.15
CA ALA A 576 -38.94 -4.81 2.88
C ALA A 576 -40.21 -5.67 2.82
N ALA A 577 -40.22 -6.82 3.52
CA ALA A 577 -41.38 -7.71 3.64
C ALA A 577 -42.47 -7.22 4.61
N SER A 578 -42.24 -6.16 5.39
CA SER A 578 -43.22 -5.56 6.30
C SER A 578 -44.50 -5.18 5.56
N ARG A 579 -45.66 -5.30 6.23
CA ARG A 579 -46.96 -5.02 5.59
C ARG A 579 -47.42 -3.58 5.79
N THR A 580 -47.08 -3.01 6.94
CA THR A 580 -47.48 -1.66 7.35
C THR A 580 -46.24 -0.86 7.83
N PRO A 581 -46.33 0.48 7.89
CA PRO A 581 -45.28 1.31 8.49
C PRO A 581 -44.98 0.93 9.96
N ALA A 582 -45.99 0.54 10.71
CA ALA A 582 -45.85 0.11 12.10
C ALA A 582 -45.07 -1.21 12.22
N ASP A 583 -45.31 -2.16 11.30
CA ASP A 583 -44.56 -3.41 11.23
C ASP A 583 -43.08 -3.14 10.89
N LEU A 584 -42.84 -2.21 9.94
CA LEU A 584 -41.47 -1.79 9.57
C LEU A 584 -40.73 -1.21 10.79
N LEU A 585 -41.35 -0.27 11.48
CA LEU A 585 -40.78 0.35 12.69
C LEU A 585 -40.49 -0.68 13.77
N ALA A 586 -41.47 -1.56 14.05
CA ALA A 586 -41.29 -2.64 15.00
C ALA A 586 -40.16 -3.60 14.61
N ALA A 587 -40.02 -3.95 13.34
CA ALA A 587 -38.94 -4.80 12.82
C ALA A 587 -37.57 -4.11 12.92
N MET A 588 -37.49 -2.80 12.66
CA MET A 588 -36.27 -2.03 12.81
C MET A 588 -35.83 -1.90 14.28
N ASP A 589 -36.78 -1.66 15.19
CA ASP A 589 -36.53 -1.46 16.63
C ASP A 589 -36.23 -2.76 17.37
N ALA A 590 -36.79 -3.89 16.91
CA ALA A 590 -36.49 -5.23 17.44
C ALA A 590 -35.17 -5.81 16.92
N GLY A 591 -34.56 -5.21 15.92
CA GLY A 591 -33.29 -5.64 15.34
C GLY A 591 -32.13 -5.50 16.33
N ARG A 592 -31.14 -6.37 16.19
CA ARG A 592 -29.92 -6.32 17.03
C ARG A 592 -28.88 -5.30 16.59
N PHE A 593 -29.02 -4.76 15.38
CA PHE A 593 -28.11 -3.79 14.81
C PHE A 593 -28.68 -2.37 14.91
N THR A 594 -27.81 -1.37 14.97
CA THR A 594 -28.23 0.02 14.93
C THR A 594 -28.97 0.30 13.60
N PRO A 595 -30.29 0.58 13.62
CA PRO A 595 -31.05 0.74 12.40
C PRO A 595 -30.66 2.00 11.64
N PRO A 596 -30.88 2.05 10.31
CA PRO A 596 -30.63 3.23 9.51
C PRO A 596 -31.46 4.43 9.98
N SER A 597 -30.81 5.58 10.09
CA SER A 597 -31.47 6.87 10.24
C SER A 597 -31.78 7.52 8.89
N VAL A 598 -31.12 7.09 7.82
CA VAL A 598 -31.32 7.58 6.46
C VAL A 598 -31.33 6.41 5.49
N PHE A 599 -32.29 6.44 4.56
CA PHE A 599 -32.35 5.55 3.42
C PHE A 599 -32.20 6.37 2.14
N VAL A 600 -31.40 5.91 1.19
CA VAL A 600 -31.28 6.45 -0.16
C VAL A 600 -31.55 5.30 -1.12
N LEU A 601 -32.79 5.25 -1.64
CA LEU A 601 -33.29 4.14 -2.45
C LEU A 601 -33.58 4.62 -3.86
N ARG A 602 -33.31 3.77 -4.85
CA ARG A 602 -33.62 4.08 -6.26
C ARG A 602 -35.12 3.92 -6.49
N ARG A 603 -35.73 4.93 -7.10
CA ARG A 603 -37.15 4.90 -7.43
C ARG A 603 -37.34 4.25 -8.78
N GLU A 604 -38.15 3.21 -8.83
CA GLU A 604 -38.59 2.53 -10.05
C GLU A 604 -40.11 2.39 -10.07
N VAL A 605 -40.64 1.82 -11.17
CA VAL A 605 -42.09 1.75 -11.39
C VAL A 605 -42.81 0.91 -10.33
N ASP A 606 -42.14 -0.14 -9.84
CA ASP A 606 -42.69 -1.12 -8.90
C ASP A 606 -42.34 -0.85 -7.44
N GLY A 607 -41.48 0.15 -7.16
CA GLY A 607 -41.11 0.48 -5.79
C GLY A 607 -39.79 1.23 -5.61
N LEU A 608 -39.26 1.15 -4.39
CA LEU A 608 -37.99 1.73 -4.01
C LEU A 608 -36.95 0.61 -3.90
N HIS A 609 -35.99 0.63 -4.79
CA HIS A 609 -34.99 -0.42 -4.99
C HIS A 609 -33.72 -0.18 -4.19
N LEU A 610 -33.22 -1.26 -3.58
CA LEU A 610 -31.93 -1.33 -2.91
C LEU A 610 -31.15 -2.51 -3.48
N THR A 611 -30.01 -2.24 -4.09
CA THR A 611 -29.08 -3.28 -4.50
C THR A 611 -28.39 -3.88 -3.28
N VAL A 612 -28.47 -5.19 -3.11
CA VAL A 612 -27.87 -5.96 -2.04
C VAL A 612 -26.89 -6.98 -2.61
N THR A 613 -25.76 -7.13 -1.97
CA THR A 613 -24.69 -8.02 -2.43
C THR A 613 -24.55 -9.26 -1.56
N TYR A 614 -23.92 -10.31 -2.08
CA TYR A 614 -23.58 -11.52 -1.35
C TYR A 614 -22.30 -12.17 -1.90
N ASP A 615 -21.60 -12.88 -1.03
CA ASP A 615 -20.37 -13.60 -1.36
C ASP A 615 -20.68 -14.86 -2.20
N ARG A 616 -19.97 -15.03 -3.31
CA ARG A 616 -20.04 -16.18 -4.20
C ARG A 616 -18.71 -16.94 -4.29
N PHE A 617 -17.74 -16.55 -3.46
CA PHE A 617 -16.44 -17.20 -3.48
C PHE A 617 -16.55 -18.73 -3.41
N PRO A 618 -15.83 -19.51 -4.25
CA PRO A 618 -14.76 -19.09 -5.18
C PRO A 618 -15.20 -18.83 -6.63
N GLU A 619 -16.49 -18.58 -6.89
CA GLU A 619 -17.00 -18.32 -8.24
C GLU A 619 -16.52 -16.94 -8.76
N GLU A 620 -16.51 -16.78 -10.11
CA GLU A 620 -16.23 -15.50 -10.76
C GLU A 620 -17.49 -15.03 -11.53
N PRO A 621 -17.98 -13.83 -11.31
CA PRO A 621 -17.55 -12.85 -10.29
C PRO A 621 -17.83 -13.36 -8.87
N ASN A 622 -16.90 -13.08 -7.94
CA ASN A 622 -17.02 -13.57 -6.56
C ASN A 622 -18.06 -12.82 -5.72
N VAL A 623 -18.65 -11.77 -6.26
CA VAL A 623 -19.75 -11.00 -5.66
C VAL A 623 -20.99 -11.12 -6.53
N GLY A 624 -22.07 -11.63 -5.96
CA GLY A 624 -23.41 -11.58 -6.56
C GLY A 624 -24.21 -10.40 -6.01
N SER A 625 -25.23 -9.99 -6.75
CA SER A 625 -26.16 -8.95 -6.31
C SER A 625 -27.60 -9.28 -6.70
N TYR A 626 -28.54 -8.69 -6.00
CA TYR A 626 -29.97 -8.70 -6.32
C TYR A 626 -30.65 -7.47 -5.73
N GLU A 627 -31.86 -7.19 -6.20
CA GLU A 627 -32.63 -6.04 -5.75
C GLU A 627 -33.60 -6.44 -4.63
N VAL A 628 -33.63 -5.64 -3.57
CA VAL A 628 -34.66 -5.67 -2.53
C VAL A 628 -35.58 -4.47 -2.76
N VAL A 629 -36.89 -4.73 -2.95
CA VAL A 629 -37.88 -3.70 -3.28
C VAL A 629 -38.70 -3.36 -2.05
N PHE A 630 -38.66 -2.09 -1.64
CA PHE A 630 -39.50 -1.54 -0.59
C PHE A 630 -40.74 -0.91 -1.20
N ARG A 631 -41.93 -1.23 -0.66
CA ARG A 631 -43.13 -0.51 -1.03
C ARG A 631 -43.07 0.93 -0.50
N PRO A 632 -43.30 1.97 -1.31
CA PRO A 632 -43.25 3.37 -0.85
C PRO A 632 -44.17 3.65 0.33
N THR A 633 -45.31 2.96 0.44
CA THR A 633 -46.28 3.08 1.55
C THR A 633 -45.74 2.63 2.92
N LEU A 634 -44.65 1.86 2.97
CA LEU A 634 -43.98 1.49 4.22
C LEU A 634 -43.40 2.70 4.97
N PHE A 635 -43.16 3.79 4.27
CA PHE A 635 -42.64 5.02 4.84
C PHE A 635 -43.69 6.12 5.04
N ASP A 636 -45.01 5.79 4.88
CA ASP A 636 -46.10 6.70 5.13
C ASP A 636 -46.43 6.73 6.64
N HIS A 637 -45.50 7.26 7.43
CA HIS A 637 -45.62 7.42 8.88
C HIS A 637 -44.96 8.72 9.34
N PRO A 638 -45.51 9.46 10.33
CA PRO A 638 -44.95 10.77 10.74
C PRO A 638 -43.49 10.76 11.18
N VAL A 639 -42.94 9.60 11.59
CA VAL A 639 -41.52 9.47 11.94
C VAL A 639 -40.60 9.51 10.74
N PHE A 640 -41.10 9.26 9.54
CA PHE A 640 -40.35 9.31 8.31
C PHE A 640 -40.66 10.60 7.56
N THR A 641 -39.61 11.32 7.16
CA THR A 641 -39.70 12.39 6.15
C THR A 641 -39.14 11.89 4.85
N ARG A 642 -39.87 12.08 3.75
CA ARG A 642 -39.50 11.60 2.42
C ARG A 642 -39.31 12.76 1.46
N ARG A 643 -38.27 12.70 0.61
CA ARG A 643 -38.03 13.62 -0.50
C ARG A 643 -37.49 12.86 -1.69
N ASP A 644 -38.11 13.09 -2.82
CA ASP A 644 -37.62 12.59 -4.12
C ASP A 644 -36.54 13.53 -4.64
N THR A 645 -35.42 12.97 -5.07
CA THR A 645 -34.23 13.69 -5.57
C THR A 645 -33.70 12.91 -6.77
N GLY A 646 -33.90 13.44 -7.98
CA GLY A 646 -33.60 12.73 -9.22
C GLY A 646 -34.21 11.32 -9.24
N PRO A 647 -33.44 10.28 -9.58
CA PRO A 647 -33.92 8.90 -9.58
C PRO A 647 -34.04 8.28 -8.19
N PHE A 648 -33.75 9.01 -7.13
CA PHE A 648 -33.71 8.50 -5.77
C PHE A 648 -34.85 9.06 -4.92
N THR A 649 -35.21 8.33 -3.87
CA THR A 649 -35.99 8.80 -2.73
C THR A 649 -35.13 8.76 -1.48
N VAL A 650 -34.92 9.91 -0.86
CA VAL A 650 -34.26 10.06 0.43
C VAL A 650 -35.30 9.99 1.53
N ILE A 651 -35.14 9.08 2.50
CA ILE A 651 -36.04 8.90 3.63
C ILE A 651 -35.23 9.08 4.90
N VAL A 652 -35.65 10.01 5.75
CA VAL A 652 -35.01 10.28 7.04
C VAL A 652 -35.95 9.86 8.16
N ARG A 653 -35.43 9.03 9.08
CA ARG A 653 -36.13 8.63 10.30
C ARG A 653 -35.84 9.64 11.38
N GLY A 654 -36.87 10.36 11.82
CA GLY A 654 -36.79 11.27 12.95
C GLY A 654 -36.67 10.52 14.31
N PRO A 655 -36.32 11.23 15.40
CA PRO A 655 -36.31 10.64 16.73
C PRO A 655 -37.70 10.18 17.12
N LEU A 656 -37.81 9.00 17.76
CA LEU A 656 -39.04 8.51 18.33
C LEU A 656 -39.52 9.52 19.40
N GLY A 657 -40.59 10.25 19.13
CA GLY A 657 -41.15 11.26 20.04
C GLY A 657 -41.31 12.66 19.49
N SER A 658 -40.90 12.96 18.24
CA SER A 658 -41.08 14.27 17.61
C SER A 658 -42.36 14.43 16.79
N ALA A 659 -43.36 13.54 17.01
CA ALA A 659 -44.70 13.79 16.49
C ALA A 659 -45.35 14.91 17.32
N ARG A 660 -45.18 16.17 16.88
CA ARG A 660 -46.05 17.29 17.25
C ARG A 660 -46.87 17.72 16.04
#